data_0de70661713e5d37c73db0aed0f7da5e
#
_entry.id   0de70661713e5d37c73db0aed0f7da5e
#
_cell.length_a   1.000
_cell.length_b   1.000
_cell.length_c   1.000
_cell.angle_alpha   90.00
_cell.angle_beta   90.00
_cell.angle_gamma   90.00
#
_symmetry.space_group_name_H-M   'P 1'
#
loop_
_entity.id
_entity.type
_entity.pdbx_description
1 polymer ?
#
loop_
_entity_poly.entity_id
_entity_poly.type
_entity_poly.pdbx_seq_one_letter_code
_entity_poly.pdbx_strand_id
1 'polypeptide(L)'
;MLRNPYFLSVFASFLLIFQTNLSAQTQINSPALFSPSSDMVRSITIDKSRTVGLDLDLSVFEEVRKNHPENITLRLQDFNGEEIAIELEQFEAFPATVTVGIHTDKGYEEMDYVPRIKTYRVIGGTGTFVFMVDHVMGTFQWEGAQLEVKPFRDVAVNSGNETRTHILFDVNNTEETRPFECDVDESFTGDGHEPRKLEASQQKSMAGCVEVAVDIDSYTYSTFGSVSSATDWALALMTGVSQIYTQELGTLVFLQTTYVHIWQTADPMSNFTNQASEMLATFRSTWQTDPSLSGIQRDETHLLTKRSNTGTGGIAYLDVVCSSWAYGFSAYLSGTTNYNISSYSWNLNVVSHELGHNLGSSHTHWCGWPGGPIDNCGDLEGSCSGYTNNPQGQVGTIMSYCHAISGGSVNLNFHPTVKTYGLQAAINQSGSCFTGCDGYVAPVCAITNIQAGAQLACNPTTNSYTQQITLTYENPPGSGFINVNGGLHAINNSPQTITLVNIQADNATVDVTAYFNADLTCEATQQSCYTQRSPCCALVRLIYVNPSSNVIRVKNVSDCDGDISEWGVYSNGIYNTFDELSGGQDLFVASGATVQFAWPGWGAEATIGDLQLYGPTNELMDYIQWGGSGNSNESVSSQLGFWEMGTYVNALPPFNYIGDSEYGAAFWTGTDIPCNISDVSVLSYTACDPISNSYSVDFTVTYTGAPASSGLLVNNSSITLEASGSTYTMTVPATGAWLNLDVAFDGDPTCNFFLGNAVFGPQPCGLQCPTDLNSDGSTTVADVLAILSEFGCILNCQYDVDGDTNVTVSDVLDILAAFGDICL
;
A
#
# COMPACT_ATOMS: atom_id res chain seq x y z
N MET A 1 11.80 73.00 -40.71
CA MET A 1 10.69 73.90 -40.37
C MET A 1 9.51 73.02 -39.92
N LEU A 2 9.23 73.11 -38.63
CA LEU A 2 7.95 73.26 -38.00
C LEU A 2 6.85 72.13 -38.12
N ARG A 3 6.68 71.51 -36.95
CA ARG A 3 5.49 71.32 -36.16
C ARG A 3 4.55 70.09 -36.44
N ASN A 4 4.59 69.26 -35.47
CA ASN A 4 3.46 68.36 -34.92
C ASN A 4 2.15 69.23 -34.81
N PRO A 5 0.94 68.62 -34.87
CA PRO A 5 0.44 67.91 -33.70
C PRO A 5 -0.55 66.74 -33.96
N TYR A 6 -0.57 65.82 -32.98
CA TYR A 6 -1.66 65.00 -32.42
C TYR A 6 -2.81 64.54 -33.34
N PHE A 7 -2.95 63.21 -33.46
CA PHE A 7 -4.23 62.59 -33.66
C PHE A 7 -4.35 61.44 -32.65
N LEU A 8 -5.20 61.66 -31.61
CA LEU A 8 -5.78 60.67 -30.75
C LEU A 8 -6.72 59.80 -31.58
N SER A 9 -6.42 58.52 -31.78
CA SER A 9 -7.42 57.52 -32.20
C SER A 9 -7.79 56.68 -31.01
N VAL A 10 -9.03 56.88 -30.57
CA VAL A 10 -9.77 56.10 -29.56
C VAL A 10 -10.01 54.71 -30.14
N PHE A 11 -9.30 53.69 -29.60
CA PHE A 11 -9.66 52.30 -29.77
C PHE A 11 -10.74 51.98 -28.76
N ALA A 12 -12.00 51.93 -29.22
CA ALA A 12 -13.10 51.36 -28.49
C ALA A 12 -12.90 49.84 -28.47
N SER A 13 -12.42 49.33 -27.34
CA SER A 13 -12.44 47.91 -27.02
C SER A 13 -13.86 47.44 -26.81
N PHE A 14 -14.43 46.72 -27.77
CA PHE A 14 -15.59 45.92 -27.56
C PHE A 14 -15.21 44.74 -26.61
N LEU A 15 -15.48 44.93 -25.32
CA LEU A 15 -15.53 43.82 -24.36
C LEU A 15 -16.80 43.05 -24.67
N LEU A 16 -16.73 41.97 -25.43
CA LEU A 16 -17.76 40.92 -25.41
C LEU A 16 -17.69 40.26 -24.05
N ILE A 17 -18.59 40.66 -23.18
CA ILE A 17 -18.89 39.92 -21.94
C ILE A 17 -19.61 38.65 -22.40
N PHE A 18 -18.87 37.55 -22.54
CA PHE A 18 -19.46 36.23 -22.43
C PHE A 18 -19.92 36.12 -20.98
N GLN A 19 -21.18 36.32 -20.74
CA GLN A 19 -21.86 35.80 -19.57
C GLN A 19 -21.87 34.28 -19.71
N THR A 20 -20.81 33.64 -19.24
CA THR A 20 -20.94 32.27 -18.78
C THR A 20 -21.90 32.32 -17.62
N ASN A 21 -23.09 31.77 -17.82
CA ASN A 21 -23.95 31.34 -16.73
C ASN A 21 -23.17 30.28 -15.94
N LEU A 22 -22.27 30.70 -15.06
CA LEU A 22 -21.95 29.91 -13.91
C LEU A 22 -23.25 29.87 -13.11
N SER A 23 -24.00 28.79 -13.21
CA SER A 23 -24.95 28.43 -12.17
C SER A 23 -24.12 28.45 -10.89
N ALA A 24 -24.41 29.36 -10.01
CA ALA A 24 -23.82 29.39 -8.69
C ALA A 24 -24.20 28.05 -8.05
N GLN A 25 -23.26 27.09 -8.04
CA GLN A 25 -23.36 25.91 -7.19
C GLN A 25 -23.62 26.43 -5.78
N THR A 26 -24.82 26.24 -5.31
CA THR A 26 -25.20 26.50 -3.94
C THR A 26 -24.56 25.39 -3.11
N GLN A 27 -23.24 25.47 -2.91
CA GLN A 27 -22.58 24.70 -1.88
C GLN A 27 -23.16 25.20 -0.56
N ILE A 28 -24.07 24.45 0.00
CA ILE A 28 -24.50 24.68 1.37
C ILE A 28 -23.33 24.24 2.22
N ASN A 29 -22.48 25.20 2.65
CA ASN A 29 -21.59 25.02 3.80
C ASN A 29 -22.50 24.92 5.03
N SER A 30 -23.23 23.84 5.12
CA SER A 30 -24.18 23.57 6.19
C SER A 30 -23.43 23.26 7.48
N PRO A 31 -23.96 23.72 8.61
CA PRO A 31 -23.60 23.13 9.89
C PRO A 31 -23.78 21.60 9.79
N ALA A 32 -22.95 20.85 10.51
CA ALA A 32 -22.92 19.38 10.39
C ALA A 32 -24.33 18.79 10.56
N LEU A 33 -24.77 18.01 9.55
CA LEU A 33 -26.06 17.29 9.64
C LEU A 33 -26.11 16.33 10.83
N PHE A 34 -24.97 15.78 11.20
CA PHE A 34 -24.81 14.92 12.36
C PHE A 34 -23.78 15.48 13.33
N SER A 35 -24.04 15.29 14.60
CA SER A 35 -23.08 15.51 15.69
C SER A 35 -22.91 14.24 16.51
N PRO A 36 -21.75 14.04 17.16
CA PRO A 36 -21.53 12.87 18.02
C PRO A 36 -22.52 12.84 19.17
N SER A 37 -23.15 11.67 19.39
CA SER A 37 -24.07 11.49 20.51
C SER A 37 -23.36 10.91 21.73
N SER A 38 -23.44 11.61 22.87
CA SER A 38 -22.86 11.15 24.14
C SER A 38 -23.69 10.08 24.85
N ASP A 39 -24.98 9.96 24.52
CA ASP A 39 -25.94 9.14 25.28
C ASP A 39 -25.95 7.66 24.84
N MET A 40 -25.55 7.39 23.60
CA MET A 40 -25.58 6.03 23.02
C MET A 40 -24.52 5.08 23.57
N VAL A 41 -23.39 5.59 24.04
CA VAL A 41 -22.23 4.77 24.45
C VAL A 41 -22.54 3.87 25.65
N ARG A 42 -23.63 4.14 26.38
CA ARG A 42 -23.99 3.41 27.62
C ARG A 42 -24.86 2.17 27.43
N SER A 43 -25.65 2.11 26.37
CA SER A 43 -26.64 1.05 26.13
C SER A 43 -26.20 -0.02 25.13
N ILE A 44 -25.11 0.20 24.38
CA ILE A 44 -24.67 -0.69 23.31
C ILE A 44 -23.73 -1.76 23.87
N THR A 45 -24.08 -3.03 23.70
CA THR A 45 -23.29 -4.20 24.11
C THR A 45 -22.28 -4.67 23.04
N ILE A 46 -22.26 -4.04 21.85
CA ILE A 46 -21.37 -4.38 20.75
C ILE A 46 -19.98 -3.76 20.93
N ASP A 47 -19.04 -4.24 20.14
CA ASP A 47 -17.71 -3.69 19.98
C ASP A 47 -17.75 -2.19 19.68
N LYS A 48 -17.58 -1.39 20.74
CA LYS A 48 -17.62 0.07 20.71
C LYS A 48 -16.51 0.67 19.83
N SER A 49 -15.54 -0.12 19.45
CA SER A 49 -14.44 0.34 18.58
C SER A 49 -14.87 0.54 17.12
N ARG A 50 -16.05 0.03 16.73
CA ARG A 50 -16.56 0.11 15.34
C ARG A 50 -18.02 0.57 15.26
N THR A 51 -18.44 1.40 16.21
CA THR A 51 -19.79 1.99 16.26
C THR A 51 -19.74 3.40 16.84
N VAL A 52 -20.35 4.36 16.18
CA VAL A 52 -20.46 5.77 16.62
C VAL A 52 -21.93 6.16 16.72
N GLY A 53 -22.31 6.79 17.82
CA GLY A 53 -23.62 7.41 17.97
C GLY A 53 -23.66 8.79 17.31
N LEU A 54 -24.74 9.09 16.61
CA LEU A 54 -24.95 10.32 15.87
C LEU A 54 -26.29 10.96 16.26
N ASP A 55 -26.28 12.25 16.53
CA ASP A 55 -27.49 13.05 16.72
C ASP A 55 -27.78 13.87 15.48
N LEU A 56 -28.95 13.68 14.88
CA LEU A 56 -29.41 14.38 13.67
C LEU A 56 -29.85 15.82 14.00
N ASP A 57 -29.26 16.81 13.33
CA ASP A 57 -29.76 18.18 13.38
C ASP A 57 -31.00 18.31 12.48
N LEU A 58 -32.17 18.45 13.12
CA LEU A 58 -33.44 18.52 12.40
C LEU A 58 -33.57 19.78 11.53
N SER A 59 -32.89 20.87 11.87
CA SER A 59 -32.98 22.08 11.07
C SER A 59 -32.24 21.93 9.75
N VAL A 60 -31.05 21.32 9.79
CA VAL A 60 -30.26 21.00 8.59
C VAL A 60 -30.95 19.90 7.77
N PHE A 61 -31.49 18.88 8.43
CA PHE A 61 -32.25 17.82 7.79
C PHE A 61 -33.44 18.35 6.99
N GLU A 62 -34.28 19.19 7.58
CA GLU A 62 -35.43 19.80 6.91
C GLU A 62 -35.00 20.78 5.82
N GLU A 63 -33.88 21.49 5.97
CA GLU A 63 -33.35 22.36 4.95
C GLU A 63 -32.93 21.55 3.69
N VAL A 64 -32.20 20.44 3.87
CA VAL A 64 -31.83 19.53 2.78
C VAL A 64 -33.07 18.97 2.09
N ARG A 65 -34.04 18.49 2.85
CA ARG A 65 -35.27 17.93 2.28
C ARG A 65 -36.10 18.95 1.51
N LYS A 66 -36.15 20.20 2.01
CA LYS A 66 -36.92 21.27 1.37
C LYS A 66 -36.26 21.81 0.11
N ASN A 67 -34.96 22.02 0.17
CA ASN A 67 -34.22 22.68 -0.92
C ASN A 67 -33.73 21.67 -1.95
N HIS A 68 -33.57 20.39 -1.56
CA HIS A 68 -33.03 19.30 -2.34
C HIS A 68 -31.83 19.74 -3.20
N PRO A 69 -30.71 20.18 -2.56
CA PRO A 69 -29.54 20.67 -3.27
C PRO A 69 -28.93 19.60 -4.15
N GLU A 70 -28.38 19.98 -5.29
CA GLU A 70 -27.75 19.06 -6.25
C GLU A 70 -26.57 18.28 -5.62
N ASN A 71 -25.78 18.97 -4.79
CA ASN A 71 -24.63 18.38 -4.10
C ASN A 71 -24.67 18.72 -2.62
N ILE A 72 -24.20 17.80 -1.77
CA ILE A 72 -24.09 17.95 -0.33
C ILE A 72 -22.74 17.37 0.14
N THR A 73 -22.02 18.08 1.01
CA THR A 73 -20.93 17.50 1.78
C THR A 73 -21.46 16.99 3.12
N LEU A 74 -21.52 15.67 3.29
CA LEU A 74 -21.91 15.02 4.54
C LEU A 74 -20.67 14.84 5.42
N ARG A 75 -20.70 15.37 6.65
CA ARG A 75 -19.62 15.24 7.63
C ARG A 75 -20.05 14.30 8.75
N LEU A 76 -19.25 13.26 8.98
CA LEU A 76 -19.44 12.25 10.03
C LEU A 76 -18.17 12.16 10.87
N GLN A 77 -18.24 11.58 12.06
CA GLN A 77 -17.06 11.13 12.79
C GLN A 77 -16.85 9.65 12.58
N ASP A 78 -15.61 9.24 12.35
CA ASP A 78 -15.21 7.83 12.32
C ASP A 78 -15.11 7.23 13.73
N PHE A 79 -14.69 5.97 13.82
CA PHE A 79 -14.54 5.22 15.07
C PHE A 79 -13.39 5.74 15.95
N ASN A 80 -12.47 6.54 15.41
CA ASN A 80 -11.33 7.14 16.12
C ASN A 80 -11.64 8.59 16.54
N GLY A 81 -12.78 9.13 16.10
CA GLY A 81 -13.17 10.52 16.33
C GLY A 81 -12.64 11.50 15.28
N GLU A 82 -12.10 10.98 14.16
CA GLU A 82 -11.67 11.79 13.03
C GLU A 82 -12.86 12.10 12.10
N GLU A 83 -12.82 13.26 11.43
CA GLU A 83 -13.89 13.68 10.53
C GLU A 83 -13.79 12.97 9.17
N ILE A 84 -14.87 12.31 8.78
CA ILE A 84 -15.10 11.80 7.41
C ILE A 84 -15.93 12.82 6.66
N ALA A 85 -15.46 13.31 5.53
CA ALA A 85 -16.23 14.14 4.60
C ALA A 85 -16.61 13.33 3.38
N ILE A 86 -17.92 13.20 3.10
CA ILE A 86 -18.48 12.43 1.99
C ILE A 86 -19.20 13.41 1.07
N GLU A 87 -18.74 13.51 -0.16
CA GLU A 87 -19.41 14.30 -1.18
C GLU A 87 -20.55 13.47 -1.78
N LEU A 88 -21.74 14.06 -1.80
CA LEU A 88 -22.97 13.44 -2.27
C LEU A 88 -23.58 14.27 -3.41
N GLU A 89 -24.09 13.61 -4.44
CA GLU A 89 -24.88 14.21 -5.51
C GLU A 89 -26.28 13.59 -5.58
N GLN A 90 -27.27 14.36 -6.05
CA GLN A 90 -28.63 13.85 -6.26
C GLN A 90 -28.62 12.64 -7.18
N PHE A 91 -29.36 11.60 -6.80
CA PHE A 91 -29.53 10.40 -7.59
C PHE A 91 -30.91 9.80 -7.34
N GLU A 92 -31.81 9.94 -8.29
CA GLU A 92 -33.18 9.43 -8.20
C GLU A 92 -33.40 8.33 -9.25
N ALA A 93 -33.75 7.13 -8.81
CA ALA A 93 -34.01 5.96 -9.66
C ALA A 93 -35.53 5.73 -9.85
N PHE A 94 -36.27 6.81 -9.90
CA PHE A 94 -37.71 6.81 -10.11
C PHE A 94 -38.14 8.14 -10.77
N PRO A 95 -39.25 8.17 -11.53
CA PRO A 95 -39.76 9.41 -12.12
C PRO A 95 -40.32 10.36 -11.04
N ALA A 96 -40.44 11.64 -11.36
CA ALA A 96 -41.01 12.65 -10.46
C ALA A 96 -42.39 12.29 -9.89
N THR A 97 -43.12 11.49 -10.63
CA THR A 97 -44.41 10.90 -10.22
C THR A 97 -44.37 9.41 -10.55
N VAL A 98 -44.60 8.56 -9.57
CA VAL A 98 -44.64 7.11 -9.70
C VAL A 98 -46.08 6.64 -9.66
N THR A 99 -46.44 5.75 -10.56
CA THR A 99 -47.76 5.12 -10.51
C THR A 99 -47.80 4.03 -9.43
N VAL A 100 -48.77 4.09 -8.55
CA VAL A 100 -48.99 3.11 -7.49
C VAL A 100 -50.31 2.39 -7.69
N GLY A 101 -50.23 1.08 -7.91
CA GLY A 101 -51.38 0.18 -7.97
C GLY A 101 -51.64 -0.42 -6.59
N ILE A 102 -52.87 -0.50 -6.18
CA ILE A 102 -53.27 -0.95 -4.85
C ILE A 102 -54.41 -1.97 -4.95
N HIS A 103 -54.16 -3.20 -4.47
CA HIS A 103 -55.22 -4.17 -4.28
C HIS A 103 -55.82 -4.06 -2.89
N THR A 104 -57.10 -3.75 -2.82
CA THR A 104 -57.87 -3.58 -1.58
C THR A 104 -58.98 -4.65 -1.48
N ASP A 105 -59.71 -4.68 -0.39
CA ASP A 105 -60.94 -5.49 -0.24
C ASP A 105 -62.08 -5.08 -1.21
N LYS A 106 -61.97 -3.92 -1.85
CA LYS A 106 -62.92 -3.37 -2.81
C LYS A 106 -62.54 -3.55 -4.27
N GLY A 107 -61.33 -4.08 -4.51
CA GLY A 107 -60.75 -4.27 -5.81
C GLY A 107 -59.46 -3.46 -6.01
N TYR A 108 -59.08 -3.34 -7.27
CA TYR A 108 -57.83 -2.61 -7.65
C TYR A 108 -58.13 -1.12 -7.80
N GLU A 109 -57.19 -0.30 -7.26
CA GLU A 109 -57.18 1.15 -7.40
C GLU A 109 -55.79 1.61 -7.86
N GLU A 110 -55.71 2.68 -8.62
CA GLU A 110 -54.44 3.23 -9.10
C GLU A 110 -54.36 4.72 -8.73
N MET A 111 -53.14 5.18 -8.38
CA MET A 111 -52.89 6.58 -8.02
C MET A 111 -51.54 7.06 -8.49
N ASP A 112 -51.47 8.32 -8.84
CA ASP A 112 -50.20 9.01 -9.03
C ASP A 112 -49.60 9.39 -7.65
N TYR A 113 -48.36 9.05 -7.45
CA TYR A 113 -47.64 9.30 -6.19
C TYR A 113 -46.41 10.15 -6.43
N VAL A 114 -46.26 11.25 -5.68
CA VAL A 114 -45.05 12.07 -5.63
C VAL A 114 -44.18 11.59 -4.45
N PRO A 115 -43.00 11.02 -4.71
CA PRO A 115 -42.12 10.53 -3.66
C PRO A 115 -41.73 11.62 -2.67
N ARG A 116 -41.77 11.30 -1.38
CA ARG A 116 -41.46 12.24 -0.30
C ARG A 116 -40.01 12.15 0.17
N ILE A 117 -39.25 11.19 -0.31
CA ILE A 117 -37.83 10.96 -0.01
C ILE A 117 -36.95 11.85 -0.87
N LYS A 118 -35.68 12.05 -0.39
CA LYS A 118 -34.61 12.67 -1.17
C LYS A 118 -33.41 11.75 -1.16
N THR A 119 -32.87 11.46 -2.32
CA THR A 119 -31.86 10.42 -2.49
C THR A 119 -30.60 10.98 -3.11
N TYR A 120 -29.45 10.48 -2.63
CA TYR A 120 -28.12 10.91 -3.03
C TYR A 120 -27.22 9.69 -3.20
N ARG A 121 -26.27 9.79 -4.12
CA ARG A 121 -25.15 8.82 -4.23
C ARG A 121 -23.84 9.46 -3.82
N VAL A 122 -22.89 8.63 -3.43
CA VAL A 122 -21.53 9.08 -3.08
C VAL A 122 -20.75 9.37 -4.36
N ILE A 123 -20.15 10.56 -4.44
CA ILE A 123 -19.28 10.95 -5.57
C ILE A 123 -17.93 10.25 -5.42
N GLY A 124 -17.47 9.59 -6.49
CA GLY A 124 -16.16 8.92 -6.52
C GLY A 124 -16.04 7.67 -5.66
N GLY A 125 -17.14 7.16 -5.13
CA GLY A 125 -17.20 5.97 -4.29
C GLY A 125 -18.52 5.21 -4.43
N THR A 126 -18.63 4.08 -3.72
CA THR A 126 -19.87 3.30 -3.66
C THR A 126 -20.65 3.68 -2.41
N GLY A 127 -21.90 4.06 -2.59
CA GLY A 127 -22.80 4.34 -1.49
C GLY A 127 -23.99 5.20 -1.84
N THR A 128 -25.02 5.10 -1.02
CA THR A 128 -26.28 5.83 -1.18
C THR A 128 -26.76 6.36 0.17
N PHE A 129 -27.27 7.57 0.18
CA PHE A 129 -27.94 8.17 1.34
C PHE A 129 -29.35 8.56 0.97
N VAL A 130 -30.30 8.23 1.83
CA VAL A 130 -31.71 8.54 1.67
C VAL A 130 -32.19 9.36 2.86
N PHE A 131 -32.68 10.55 2.56
CA PHE A 131 -33.41 11.40 3.49
C PHE A 131 -34.89 10.98 3.44
N MET A 132 -35.26 10.10 4.36
CA MET A 132 -36.65 9.68 4.53
C MET A 132 -37.50 10.85 5.07
N VAL A 133 -38.75 10.60 5.41
CA VAL A 133 -39.64 11.68 5.92
C VAL A 133 -39.20 12.20 7.29
N ASP A 134 -38.57 11.35 8.11
CA ASP A 134 -38.28 11.61 9.52
C ASP A 134 -36.86 11.20 9.96
N HIS A 135 -36.08 10.61 9.09
CA HIS A 135 -34.72 10.14 9.38
C HIS A 135 -33.85 10.05 8.13
N VAL A 136 -32.55 9.82 8.34
CA VAL A 136 -31.58 9.52 7.27
C VAL A 136 -31.14 8.07 7.39
N MET A 137 -31.03 7.38 6.27
CA MET A 137 -30.34 6.09 6.21
C MET A 137 -29.38 6.11 5.02
N GLY A 138 -28.29 5.36 5.15
CA GLY A 138 -27.33 5.29 4.06
C GLY A 138 -26.29 4.21 4.30
N THR A 139 -25.57 3.86 3.24
CA THR A 139 -24.43 2.96 3.32
C THR A 139 -23.36 3.42 2.34
N PHE A 140 -22.11 3.22 2.70
CA PHE A 140 -20.96 3.64 1.88
C PHE A 140 -19.71 2.83 2.24
N GLN A 141 -18.76 2.78 1.32
CA GLN A 141 -17.45 2.19 1.58
C GLN A 141 -16.47 3.26 2.08
N TRP A 142 -15.75 2.93 3.15
CA TRP A 142 -14.68 3.75 3.71
C TRP A 142 -13.53 2.88 4.19
N GLU A 143 -12.31 3.15 3.70
CA GLU A 143 -11.09 2.39 4.07
C GLU A 143 -11.24 0.86 3.96
N GLY A 144 -11.99 0.41 2.96
CA GLY A 144 -12.24 -1.00 2.69
C GLY A 144 -13.33 -1.66 3.56
N ALA A 145 -13.95 -0.91 4.48
CA ALA A 145 -15.09 -1.36 5.26
C ALA A 145 -16.42 -0.87 4.65
N GLN A 146 -17.46 -1.70 4.76
CA GLN A 146 -18.83 -1.30 4.43
C GLN A 146 -19.49 -0.70 5.66
N LEU A 147 -19.80 0.58 5.64
CA LEU A 147 -20.42 1.31 6.74
C LEU A 147 -21.90 1.58 6.48
N GLU A 148 -22.72 1.56 7.53
CA GLU A 148 -24.15 1.90 7.46
C GLU A 148 -24.48 2.99 8.49
N VAL A 149 -25.23 4.01 8.05
CA VAL A 149 -25.89 5.00 8.89
C VAL A 149 -27.38 4.68 8.92
N LYS A 150 -27.97 4.57 10.08
CA LYS A 150 -29.41 4.34 10.25
C LYS A 150 -29.95 4.93 11.53
N PRO A 151 -31.29 5.16 11.63
CA PRO A 151 -31.92 5.54 12.88
C PRO A 151 -31.77 4.42 13.93
N PHE A 152 -31.55 4.82 15.17
CA PHE A 152 -31.40 3.93 16.31
C PHE A 152 -32.54 4.10 17.32
N ARG A 153 -33.12 2.99 17.76
CA ARG A 153 -34.04 2.96 18.88
C ARG A 153 -33.43 2.18 20.02
N ASP A 154 -33.27 2.81 21.17
CA ASP A 154 -33.01 2.06 22.41
C ASP A 154 -34.32 1.57 22.98
N VAL A 155 -34.53 0.27 22.98
CA VAL A 155 -35.74 -0.37 23.52
C VAL A 155 -35.89 -0.09 25.04
N ALA A 156 -34.82 0.29 25.73
CA ALA A 156 -34.79 0.56 27.16
C ALA A 156 -35.17 2.01 27.54
N VAL A 157 -35.26 2.94 26.58
CA VAL A 157 -35.53 4.35 26.84
C VAL A 157 -36.75 4.82 26.07
N ASN A 158 -37.90 4.83 26.73
CA ASN A 158 -39.17 5.45 26.27
C ASN A 158 -39.05 7.00 26.26
N SER A 159 -38.17 7.59 25.47
CA SER A 159 -38.11 9.03 25.31
C SER A 159 -38.71 9.41 23.95
N GLY A 160 -39.62 10.33 23.91
CA GLY A 160 -40.38 10.76 22.73
C GLY A 160 -39.57 11.53 21.65
N ASN A 161 -38.24 11.32 21.54
CA ASN A 161 -37.32 11.91 20.59
C ASN A 161 -36.67 10.85 19.68
N GLU A 162 -37.40 9.84 19.32
CA GLU A 162 -36.91 8.60 18.70
C GLU A 162 -36.31 8.74 17.28
N THR A 163 -36.54 9.86 16.59
CA THR A 163 -36.07 10.05 15.20
C THR A 163 -34.75 10.79 15.08
N ARG A 164 -34.17 11.31 16.19
CA ARG A 164 -32.93 12.11 16.14
C ARG A 164 -31.66 11.27 16.27
N THR A 165 -31.74 10.16 16.98
CA THR A 165 -30.58 9.36 17.25
C THR A 165 -30.32 8.34 16.12
N HIS A 166 -29.12 8.38 15.58
CA HIS A 166 -28.63 7.48 14.53
C HIS A 166 -27.37 6.76 15.01
N ILE A 167 -26.97 5.73 14.31
CA ILE A 167 -25.69 5.07 14.46
C ILE A 167 -24.98 5.00 13.13
N LEU A 168 -23.65 5.17 13.17
CA LEU A 168 -22.72 4.72 12.15
C LEU A 168 -22.04 3.47 12.65
N PHE A 169 -22.04 2.40 11.88
CA PHE A 169 -21.36 1.15 12.26
C PHE A 169 -20.82 0.41 11.04
N ASP A 170 -19.83 -0.47 11.30
CA ASP A 170 -19.31 -1.38 10.30
C ASP A 170 -20.23 -2.58 10.15
N VAL A 171 -20.77 -2.78 8.96
CA VAL A 171 -21.73 -3.84 8.63
C VAL A 171 -21.13 -5.23 8.84
N ASN A 172 -19.84 -5.39 8.64
CA ASN A 172 -19.14 -6.66 8.76
C ASN A 172 -18.78 -7.04 10.22
N ASN A 173 -19.03 -6.13 11.15
CA ASN A 173 -18.75 -6.33 12.58
C ASN A 173 -20.03 -6.64 13.40
N THR A 174 -21.02 -7.25 12.79
CA THR A 174 -22.25 -7.67 13.45
C THR A 174 -22.14 -9.13 13.88
N GLU A 175 -22.61 -9.46 15.11
CA GLU A 175 -22.58 -10.83 15.65
C GLU A 175 -23.57 -11.79 14.98
N GLU A 176 -24.42 -11.31 14.09
CA GLU A 176 -25.51 -12.08 13.51
C GLU A 176 -25.13 -12.63 12.14
N THR A 177 -24.84 -13.93 12.11
CA THR A 177 -24.91 -14.70 10.85
C THR A 177 -26.38 -14.88 10.50
N ARG A 178 -26.86 -14.25 9.45
CA ARG A 178 -28.18 -14.53 8.90
C ARG A 178 -28.06 -15.78 8.04
N PRO A 179 -28.77 -16.87 8.37
CA PRO A 179 -28.89 -17.98 7.43
C PRO A 179 -29.68 -17.49 6.22
N PHE A 180 -28.96 -17.17 5.18
CA PHE A 180 -29.51 -16.79 3.91
C PHE A 180 -28.97 -17.76 2.88
N GLU A 181 -29.85 -18.67 2.44
CA GLU A 181 -29.61 -19.46 1.25
C GLU A 181 -30.54 -18.85 0.20
N CYS A 182 -30.04 -18.46 -0.94
CA CYS A 182 -30.81 -18.16 -2.12
C CYS A 182 -31.05 -19.48 -2.83
N ASP A 183 -32.23 -19.66 -3.37
CA ASP A 183 -32.54 -20.81 -4.22
C ASP A 183 -32.55 -20.31 -5.67
N VAL A 184 -31.64 -20.76 -6.51
CA VAL A 184 -31.66 -20.50 -7.93
C VAL A 184 -32.37 -21.67 -8.59
N ASP A 185 -33.48 -21.44 -9.23
CA ASP A 185 -34.08 -22.46 -10.05
C ASP A 185 -33.29 -22.60 -11.37
N GLU A 186 -32.12 -23.27 -11.28
CA GLU A 186 -31.29 -23.57 -12.47
C GLU A 186 -32.02 -24.48 -13.45
N SER A 187 -33.10 -25.16 -13.05
CA SER A 187 -33.87 -26.03 -13.92
C SER A 187 -34.70 -25.27 -14.95
N PHE A 188 -34.79 -23.94 -14.80
CA PHE A 188 -35.61 -23.08 -15.65
C PHE A 188 -34.76 -22.04 -16.39
N THR A 189 -34.12 -22.45 -17.45
CA THR A 189 -33.82 -21.53 -18.57
C THR A 189 -35.09 -21.38 -19.38
N GLY A 190 -35.65 -20.15 -19.42
CA GLY A 190 -36.89 -19.86 -20.09
C GLY A 190 -36.93 -20.40 -21.54
N ASP A 191 -38.05 -20.92 -21.96
CA ASP A 191 -38.41 -21.42 -23.30
C ASP A 191 -37.25 -21.64 -24.29
N GLY A 192 -36.42 -22.68 -24.07
CA GLY A 192 -35.37 -23.12 -25.01
C GLY A 192 -34.07 -22.33 -24.96
N HIS A 193 -33.79 -21.53 -23.94
CA HIS A 193 -32.48 -20.96 -23.74
C HIS A 193 -31.53 -22.04 -23.21
N GLU A 194 -30.58 -22.46 -24.06
CA GLU A 194 -29.39 -23.15 -23.59
C GLU A 194 -28.60 -22.20 -22.67
N PRO A 195 -27.95 -22.70 -21.58
CA PRO A 195 -27.07 -21.88 -20.78
C PRO A 195 -26.08 -21.16 -21.68
N ARG A 196 -25.95 -19.86 -21.54
CA ARG A 196 -25.00 -19.07 -22.35
C ARG A 196 -23.63 -19.68 -22.29
N LYS A 197 -22.97 -19.80 -23.43
CA LYS A 197 -21.52 -19.90 -23.43
C LYS A 197 -20.99 -18.61 -22.85
N LEU A 198 -20.25 -18.73 -21.74
CA LEU A 198 -19.58 -17.61 -21.11
C LEU A 198 -18.46 -17.12 -22.03
N GLU A 199 -18.79 -16.24 -22.97
CA GLU A 199 -17.82 -15.54 -23.79
C GLU A 199 -17.70 -14.12 -23.24
N ALA A 200 -16.48 -13.62 -23.07
CA ALA A 200 -16.28 -12.23 -22.71
C ALA A 200 -16.96 -11.35 -23.76
N SER A 201 -17.94 -10.56 -23.33
CA SER A 201 -18.68 -9.70 -24.25
C SER A 201 -17.76 -8.64 -24.84
N GLN A 202 -17.74 -8.53 -26.15
CA GLN A 202 -17.24 -7.33 -26.81
C GLN A 202 -18.24 -6.22 -26.55
N GLN A 203 -17.81 -5.19 -25.86
CA GLN A 203 -18.61 -4.10 -25.36
C GLN A 203 -19.39 -3.39 -26.49
N LYS A 204 -20.71 -3.38 -26.40
CA LYS A 204 -21.54 -2.37 -27.08
C LYS A 204 -21.80 -1.26 -26.05
N SER A 205 -21.38 -0.05 -26.39
CA SER A 205 -21.69 1.16 -25.63
C SER A 205 -23.18 1.54 -25.82
N MET A 206 -24.06 0.85 -25.11
CA MET A 206 -25.46 1.29 -25.03
C MET A 206 -25.84 1.37 -23.55
N ALA A 207 -25.90 2.59 -23.04
CA ALA A 207 -26.60 2.88 -21.79
C ALA A 207 -28.08 2.55 -22.00
N GLY A 208 -28.60 1.65 -21.16
CA GLY A 208 -29.98 1.25 -21.21
C GLY A 208 -30.66 1.42 -19.86
N CYS A 209 -31.94 1.79 -19.92
CA CYS A 209 -32.81 1.77 -18.75
C CYS A 209 -33.53 0.44 -18.66
N VAL A 210 -33.54 -0.16 -17.47
CA VAL A 210 -34.40 -1.28 -17.10
C VAL A 210 -35.57 -0.73 -16.29
N GLU A 211 -36.79 -0.80 -16.83
CA GLU A 211 -37.99 -0.42 -16.10
C GLU A 211 -38.39 -1.54 -15.14
N VAL A 212 -38.33 -1.25 -13.83
CA VAL A 212 -38.68 -2.22 -12.79
C VAL A 212 -40.03 -1.91 -12.19
N ALA A 213 -40.95 -2.88 -12.24
CA ALA A 213 -42.14 -2.87 -11.43
C ALA A 213 -41.91 -3.58 -10.10
N VAL A 214 -42.15 -2.91 -9.00
CA VAL A 214 -41.98 -3.44 -7.64
C VAL A 214 -43.32 -3.87 -7.09
N ASP A 215 -43.40 -5.05 -6.48
CA ASP A 215 -44.56 -5.55 -5.75
C ASP A 215 -44.28 -5.61 -4.25
N ILE A 216 -45.24 -5.24 -3.42
CA ILE A 216 -45.19 -5.26 -1.97
C ILE A 216 -46.32 -6.13 -1.46
N ASP A 217 -45.98 -7.25 -0.82
CA ASP A 217 -46.97 -8.17 -0.25
C ASP A 217 -47.74 -7.56 0.93
N SER A 218 -48.88 -8.16 1.26
CA SER A 218 -49.74 -7.70 2.34
C SER A 218 -49.03 -7.72 3.73
N TYR A 219 -48.15 -8.67 3.94
CA TYR A 219 -47.37 -8.74 5.17
C TYR A 219 -46.46 -7.52 5.32
N THR A 220 -45.70 -7.22 4.29
CA THR A 220 -44.79 -6.07 4.25
C THR A 220 -45.53 -4.75 4.37
N TYR A 221 -46.61 -4.58 3.63
CA TYR A 221 -47.49 -3.42 3.75
C TYR A 221 -47.99 -3.23 5.20
N SER A 222 -48.39 -4.30 5.86
CA SER A 222 -48.89 -4.23 7.23
C SER A 222 -47.87 -3.67 8.23
N THR A 223 -46.57 -3.82 7.95
CA THR A 223 -45.49 -3.27 8.82
C THR A 223 -45.36 -1.76 8.67
N PHE A 224 -45.79 -1.17 7.57
CA PHE A 224 -45.73 0.28 7.32
C PHE A 224 -47.03 0.99 7.68
N GLY A 225 -48.14 0.32 7.54
CA GLY A 225 -49.49 0.83 7.85
C GLY A 225 -49.98 1.95 6.93
N SER A 226 -49.22 2.33 5.92
CA SER A 226 -49.69 3.29 4.89
C SER A 226 -49.05 3.02 3.53
N VAL A 227 -49.79 3.31 2.47
CA VAL A 227 -49.32 3.24 1.07
C VAL A 227 -48.10 4.11 0.88
N SER A 228 -48.13 5.35 1.33
CA SER A 228 -47.04 6.30 1.16
C SER A 228 -45.73 5.82 1.82
N SER A 229 -45.80 5.24 3.03
CA SER A 229 -44.60 4.78 3.72
C SER A 229 -44.02 3.51 3.07
N ALA A 230 -44.87 2.61 2.60
CA ALA A 230 -44.45 1.41 1.88
C ALA A 230 -43.82 1.79 0.51
N THR A 231 -44.43 2.72 -0.21
CA THR A 231 -43.90 3.23 -1.48
C THR A 231 -42.54 3.92 -1.28
N ASP A 232 -42.47 4.88 -0.35
CA ASP A 232 -41.19 5.57 -0.08
C ASP A 232 -40.07 4.61 0.32
N TRP A 233 -40.37 3.57 1.10
CA TRP A 233 -39.37 2.53 1.48
C TRP A 233 -38.90 1.72 0.27
N ALA A 234 -39.83 1.31 -0.59
CA ALA A 234 -39.48 0.58 -1.81
C ALA A 234 -38.63 1.43 -2.77
N LEU A 235 -39.01 2.69 -2.99
CA LEU A 235 -38.24 3.61 -3.84
C LEU A 235 -36.87 3.92 -3.27
N ALA A 236 -36.74 4.06 -1.95
CA ALA A 236 -35.46 4.24 -1.26
C ALA A 236 -34.52 3.03 -1.46
N LEU A 237 -35.08 1.83 -1.34
CA LEU A 237 -34.35 0.59 -1.53
C LEU A 237 -33.90 0.42 -2.98
N MET A 238 -34.81 0.56 -3.91
CA MET A 238 -34.53 0.41 -5.34
C MET A 238 -33.58 1.48 -5.89
N THR A 239 -33.56 2.68 -5.31
CA THR A 239 -32.58 3.70 -5.66
C THR A 239 -31.16 3.27 -5.26
N GLY A 240 -30.99 2.69 -4.07
CA GLY A 240 -29.70 2.15 -3.66
C GLY A 240 -29.24 0.99 -4.54
N VAL A 241 -30.15 0.11 -4.92
CA VAL A 241 -29.90 -0.99 -5.86
C VAL A 241 -29.48 -0.44 -7.24
N SER A 242 -30.22 0.52 -7.77
CA SER A 242 -29.89 1.18 -9.05
C SER A 242 -28.49 1.84 -9.00
N GLN A 243 -28.14 2.48 -7.88
CA GLN A 243 -26.83 3.08 -7.69
C GLN A 243 -25.72 2.02 -7.76
N ILE A 244 -25.90 0.86 -7.11
CA ILE A 244 -24.94 -0.25 -7.16
C ILE A 244 -24.72 -0.68 -8.62
N TYR A 245 -25.79 -0.96 -9.36
CA TYR A 245 -25.68 -1.39 -10.75
C TYR A 245 -25.06 -0.32 -11.65
N THR A 246 -25.46 0.94 -11.48
CA THR A 246 -24.90 2.07 -12.23
C THR A 246 -23.41 2.26 -11.95
N GLN A 247 -22.99 2.15 -10.70
CA GLN A 247 -21.58 2.27 -10.30
C GLN A 247 -20.75 1.09 -10.78
N GLU A 248 -21.26 -0.12 -10.61
CA GLU A 248 -20.51 -1.35 -10.87
C GLU A 248 -20.42 -1.70 -12.37
N LEU A 249 -21.45 -1.37 -13.16
CA LEU A 249 -21.52 -1.62 -14.60
C LEU A 249 -21.30 -0.37 -15.44
N GLY A 250 -21.05 0.77 -14.79
CA GLY A 250 -20.95 2.07 -15.43
C GLY A 250 -22.28 2.52 -16.00
N THR A 251 -22.25 3.29 -17.09
CA THR A 251 -23.43 3.81 -17.75
C THR A 251 -24.26 2.75 -18.49
N LEU A 252 -23.91 1.47 -18.38
CA LEU A 252 -24.55 0.40 -19.15
C LEU A 252 -25.96 0.08 -18.66
N VAL A 253 -26.26 0.21 -17.36
CA VAL A 253 -27.55 -0.15 -16.78
C VAL A 253 -27.98 0.84 -15.72
N PHE A 254 -29.16 1.38 -15.91
CA PHE A 254 -29.88 2.17 -14.93
C PHE A 254 -31.21 1.48 -14.62
N LEU A 255 -31.43 1.09 -13.37
CA LEU A 255 -32.68 0.46 -12.94
C LEU A 255 -33.65 1.57 -12.48
N GLN A 256 -34.73 1.81 -13.20
CA GLN A 256 -35.76 2.79 -12.83
C GLN A 256 -37.03 2.10 -12.31
N THR A 257 -37.44 2.45 -11.10
CA THR A 257 -38.72 2.00 -10.56
C THR A 257 -39.84 2.89 -11.12
N THR A 258 -40.56 2.37 -12.10
CA THR A 258 -41.64 3.10 -12.79
C THR A 258 -43.02 2.86 -12.18
N TYR A 259 -43.17 1.71 -11.49
CA TYR A 259 -44.41 1.26 -10.95
C TYR A 259 -44.23 0.54 -9.60
N VAL A 260 -45.10 0.84 -8.62
CA VAL A 260 -45.13 0.16 -7.32
C VAL A 260 -46.53 -0.42 -7.10
N HIS A 261 -46.58 -1.72 -6.90
CA HIS A 261 -47.83 -2.41 -6.57
C HIS A 261 -47.87 -2.76 -5.08
N ILE A 262 -49.05 -2.62 -4.46
CA ILE A 262 -49.22 -2.87 -3.01
C ILE A 262 -50.47 -3.72 -2.75
N TRP A 263 -50.27 -4.82 -2.04
CA TRP A 263 -51.38 -5.63 -1.54
C TRP A 263 -51.79 -5.14 -0.14
N GLN A 264 -52.93 -4.48 0.00
CA GLN A 264 -53.48 -4.10 1.31
C GLN A 264 -54.22 -5.25 1.99
N THR A 265 -54.66 -6.23 1.23
CA THR A 265 -55.36 -7.44 1.68
C THR A 265 -54.52 -8.66 1.36
N ALA A 266 -54.98 -9.84 1.76
CA ALA A 266 -54.23 -11.07 1.50
C ALA A 266 -53.88 -11.25 0.02
N ASP A 267 -52.60 -11.33 -0.26
CA ASP A 267 -52.04 -11.53 -1.58
C ASP A 267 -51.99 -13.02 -1.96
N PRO A 268 -51.85 -13.36 -3.25
CA PRO A 268 -51.75 -14.75 -3.69
C PRO A 268 -50.56 -15.50 -3.14
N MET A 269 -49.47 -14.81 -2.75
CA MET A 269 -48.24 -15.39 -2.22
C MET A 269 -48.31 -15.67 -0.72
N SER A 270 -49.29 -15.15 0.01
CA SER A 270 -49.37 -15.16 1.48
C SER A 270 -49.48 -16.57 2.08
N ASN A 271 -49.93 -17.56 1.33
CA ASN A 271 -50.09 -18.94 1.81
C ASN A 271 -48.86 -19.83 1.71
N PHE A 272 -47.80 -19.37 1.03
CA PHE A 272 -46.59 -20.17 0.86
C PHE A 272 -45.68 -20.03 2.09
N THR A 273 -45.26 -21.17 2.64
CA THR A 273 -44.29 -21.27 3.74
C THR A 273 -43.26 -22.31 3.38
N ASN A 274 -41.98 -21.93 3.36
CA ASN A 274 -40.87 -22.78 2.90
C ASN A 274 -41.10 -23.41 1.50
N GLN A 275 -41.70 -22.64 0.61
CA GLN A 275 -42.09 -23.05 -0.76
C GLN A 275 -41.74 -21.91 -1.73
N ALA A 276 -40.45 -21.56 -1.82
CA ALA A 276 -39.99 -20.39 -2.57
C ALA A 276 -40.28 -20.50 -4.07
N SER A 277 -40.02 -21.66 -4.66
CA SER A 277 -40.25 -21.89 -6.11
C SER A 277 -41.73 -21.77 -6.48
N GLU A 278 -42.65 -22.35 -5.67
CA GLU A 278 -44.08 -22.21 -5.90
C GLU A 278 -44.58 -20.77 -5.66
N MET A 279 -43.97 -20.07 -4.70
CA MET A 279 -44.26 -18.66 -4.44
C MET A 279 -43.86 -17.80 -5.64
N LEU A 280 -42.64 -17.98 -6.19
CA LEU A 280 -42.16 -17.28 -7.40
C LEU A 280 -43.04 -17.59 -8.61
N ALA A 281 -43.40 -18.86 -8.84
CA ALA A 281 -44.28 -19.24 -9.93
C ALA A 281 -45.67 -18.61 -9.80
N THR A 282 -46.23 -18.54 -8.59
CA THR A 282 -47.50 -17.88 -8.31
C THR A 282 -47.39 -16.38 -8.51
N PHE A 283 -46.32 -15.77 -8.04
CA PHE A 283 -46.07 -14.33 -8.25
C PHE A 283 -46.04 -13.99 -9.74
N ARG A 284 -45.26 -14.72 -10.54
CA ARG A 284 -45.25 -14.55 -11.99
C ARG A 284 -46.63 -14.76 -12.62
N SER A 285 -47.31 -15.87 -12.28
CA SER A 285 -48.64 -16.17 -12.82
C SER A 285 -49.65 -15.07 -12.49
N THR A 286 -49.61 -14.51 -11.27
CA THR A 286 -50.49 -13.43 -10.86
C THR A 286 -50.28 -12.21 -11.75
N TRP A 287 -49.05 -11.74 -11.94
CA TRP A 287 -48.74 -10.60 -12.77
C TRP A 287 -49.08 -10.81 -14.27
N GLN A 288 -49.04 -12.04 -14.73
CA GLN A 288 -49.37 -12.35 -16.14
C GLN A 288 -50.88 -12.49 -16.40
N THR A 289 -51.63 -12.87 -15.39
CA THR A 289 -53.05 -13.23 -15.57
C THR A 289 -54.05 -12.24 -14.97
N ASP A 290 -53.62 -11.47 -13.96
CA ASP A 290 -54.48 -10.42 -13.39
C ASP A 290 -54.68 -9.28 -14.39
N PRO A 291 -55.91 -8.94 -14.75
CA PRO A 291 -56.17 -7.89 -15.73
C PRO A 291 -55.63 -6.52 -15.34
N SER A 292 -55.47 -6.24 -14.04
CA SER A 292 -54.92 -4.96 -13.53
C SER A 292 -53.42 -4.87 -13.65
N LEU A 293 -52.69 -6.01 -13.67
CA LEU A 293 -51.24 -6.07 -13.64
C LEU A 293 -50.64 -6.46 -14.99
N SER A 294 -51.32 -7.31 -15.77
CA SER A 294 -50.76 -7.88 -17.02
C SER A 294 -50.45 -6.85 -18.10
N GLY A 295 -51.08 -5.67 -18.03
CA GLY A 295 -50.90 -4.55 -18.98
C GLY A 295 -49.79 -3.56 -18.58
N ILE A 296 -49.19 -3.68 -17.39
CA ILE A 296 -48.17 -2.75 -16.91
C ILE A 296 -46.88 -2.98 -17.70
N GLN A 297 -46.36 -1.91 -18.32
CA GLN A 297 -45.10 -1.91 -19.07
C GLN A 297 -43.94 -2.01 -18.09
N ARG A 298 -43.03 -2.92 -18.36
CA ARG A 298 -41.82 -3.18 -17.52
C ARG A 298 -40.90 -4.16 -18.20
N ASP A 299 -39.67 -4.12 -17.83
CA ASP A 299 -38.62 -5.07 -18.23
C ASP A 299 -38.38 -6.14 -17.16
N GLU A 300 -38.71 -5.84 -15.89
CA GLU A 300 -38.53 -6.67 -14.74
C GLU A 300 -39.63 -6.46 -13.69
N THR A 301 -39.99 -7.51 -12.95
CA THR A 301 -40.92 -7.43 -11.83
C THR A 301 -40.30 -8.05 -10.57
N HIS A 302 -40.21 -7.27 -9.52
CA HIS A 302 -39.56 -7.72 -8.30
C HIS A 302 -40.44 -7.60 -7.07
N LEU A 303 -40.70 -8.72 -6.37
CA LEU A 303 -41.46 -8.70 -5.12
C LEU A 303 -40.52 -8.44 -3.92
N LEU A 304 -40.81 -7.42 -3.14
CA LEU A 304 -40.15 -7.06 -1.89
C LEU A 304 -40.98 -7.57 -0.71
N THR A 305 -40.46 -8.54 0.05
CA THR A 305 -41.14 -9.05 1.23
C THR A 305 -40.25 -9.07 2.49
N LYS A 306 -40.86 -8.67 3.61
CA LYS A 306 -40.26 -8.78 4.97
C LYS A 306 -40.55 -10.13 5.63
N ARG A 307 -41.20 -11.04 4.95
CA ARG A 307 -41.47 -12.39 5.47
C ARG A 307 -40.17 -13.16 5.67
N SER A 308 -40.10 -13.92 6.76
CA SER A 308 -38.97 -14.78 7.12
C SER A 308 -39.31 -16.27 7.06
N ASN A 309 -40.45 -16.63 6.50
CA ASN A 309 -40.95 -17.99 6.39
C ASN A 309 -41.06 -18.48 4.93
N THR A 310 -40.29 -17.89 4.04
CA THR A 310 -40.28 -18.21 2.60
C THR A 310 -39.46 -19.46 2.26
N GLY A 311 -38.60 -19.88 3.17
CA GLY A 311 -37.68 -21.01 2.99
C GLY A 311 -36.33 -20.59 2.40
N THR A 312 -36.25 -19.37 1.82
CA THR A 312 -35.05 -18.78 1.26
C THR A 312 -35.07 -17.27 1.47
N GLY A 313 -33.91 -16.61 1.38
CA GLY A 313 -33.79 -15.14 1.43
C GLY A 313 -34.21 -14.45 0.13
N GLY A 314 -34.26 -15.19 -0.95
CA GLY A 314 -34.74 -14.74 -2.25
C GLY A 314 -34.69 -15.87 -3.26
N ILE A 315 -35.32 -15.64 -4.40
CA ILE A 315 -35.23 -16.52 -5.57
C ILE A 315 -35.58 -15.71 -6.83
N ALA A 316 -34.87 -15.97 -7.90
CA ALA A 316 -35.13 -15.36 -9.18
C ALA A 316 -34.87 -16.34 -10.33
N TYR A 317 -35.53 -16.12 -11.45
CA TYR A 317 -35.21 -16.84 -12.68
C TYR A 317 -33.90 -16.29 -13.26
N LEU A 318 -33.06 -17.21 -13.79
CA LEU A 318 -31.74 -16.83 -14.29
C LEU A 318 -31.80 -16.34 -15.73
N ASP A 319 -31.18 -15.17 -16.02
CA ASP A 319 -30.98 -14.66 -17.39
C ASP A 319 -32.28 -14.39 -18.17
N VAL A 320 -33.20 -13.68 -17.58
CA VAL A 320 -34.59 -13.55 -18.05
C VAL A 320 -35.06 -12.12 -18.23
N VAL A 321 -34.24 -11.12 -17.89
CA VAL A 321 -34.65 -9.71 -18.05
C VAL A 321 -35.21 -9.45 -19.45
N CYS A 322 -36.27 -8.63 -19.57
CA CYS A 322 -36.97 -8.35 -20.80
C CYS A 322 -37.73 -9.56 -21.41
N SER A 323 -37.95 -10.60 -20.67
CA SER A 323 -38.72 -11.77 -21.11
C SER A 323 -40.03 -11.92 -20.31
N SER A 324 -40.85 -12.85 -20.70
CA SER A 324 -42.05 -13.22 -19.92
C SER A 324 -41.72 -13.95 -18.62
N TRP A 325 -40.45 -14.18 -18.34
CA TRP A 325 -39.91 -14.82 -17.13
C TRP A 325 -39.16 -13.84 -16.21
N ALA A 326 -39.10 -12.57 -16.54
CA ALA A 326 -38.43 -11.52 -15.79
C ALA A 326 -39.10 -11.26 -14.43
N TYR A 327 -38.87 -12.17 -13.48
CA TYR A 327 -39.44 -12.15 -12.14
C TYR A 327 -38.46 -12.66 -11.13
N GLY A 328 -38.44 -12.01 -9.98
CA GLY A 328 -37.71 -12.42 -8.78
C GLY A 328 -38.39 -11.90 -7.53
N PHE A 329 -38.02 -12.45 -6.37
CA PHE A 329 -38.38 -11.85 -5.10
C PHE A 329 -37.25 -11.88 -4.10
N SER A 330 -37.25 -10.87 -3.23
CA SER A 330 -36.36 -10.75 -2.09
C SER A 330 -37.15 -10.84 -0.79
N ALA A 331 -36.69 -11.71 0.11
CA ALA A 331 -37.35 -11.96 1.39
C ALA A 331 -36.41 -11.61 2.57
N TYR A 332 -36.89 -11.79 3.79
CA TYR A 332 -36.14 -11.43 5.02
C TYR A 332 -35.69 -9.96 5.04
N LEU A 333 -36.35 -9.10 4.24
CA LEU A 333 -36.01 -7.69 4.19
C LEU A 333 -36.22 -7.04 5.56
N SER A 334 -35.22 -6.32 6.02
CA SER A 334 -35.22 -5.73 7.34
C SER A 334 -35.73 -4.29 7.32
N GLY A 335 -36.50 -3.95 8.35
CA GLY A 335 -36.84 -2.56 8.66
C GLY A 335 -36.49 -2.22 10.09
N THR A 336 -35.66 -3.05 10.74
CA THR A 336 -35.33 -2.90 12.16
C THR A 336 -34.43 -1.69 12.42
N THR A 337 -34.69 -1.00 13.51
CA THR A 337 -33.82 0.03 14.07
C THR A 337 -32.87 -0.52 15.14
N ASN A 338 -32.86 -1.85 15.35
CA ASN A 338 -31.92 -2.49 16.27
C ASN A 338 -30.48 -2.26 15.77
N TYR A 339 -29.59 -1.98 16.69
CA TYR A 339 -28.23 -1.54 16.40
C TYR A 339 -27.31 -2.65 15.86
N ASN A 340 -27.57 -3.91 16.22
CA ASN A 340 -26.72 -5.05 15.85
C ASN A 340 -27.12 -5.72 14.54
N ILE A 341 -28.03 -5.13 13.79
CA ILE A 341 -28.55 -5.73 12.57
C ILE A 341 -28.45 -4.69 11.44
N SER A 342 -27.63 -4.98 10.45
CA SER A 342 -27.68 -4.24 9.20
C SER A 342 -29.07 -4.30 8.61
N SER A 343 -29.60 -3.18 8.14
CA SER A 343 -30.93 -3.11 7.54
C SER A 343 -30.90 -2.64 6.10
N TYR A 344 -30.35 -1.48 5.86
CA TYR A 344 -30.32 -0.91 4.51
C TYR A 344 -29.32 -1.64 3.63
N SER A 345 -28.07 -1.80 4.05
CA SER A 345 -27.05 -2.56 3.30
C SER A 345 -27.41 -4.04 3.12
N TRP A 346 -28.08 -4.64 4.11
CA TRP A 346 -28.62 -5.99 3.97
C TRP A 346 -29.65 -6.08 2.85
N ASN A 347 -30.65 -5.18 2.87
CA ASN A 347 -31.70 -5.17 1.86
C ASN A 347 -31.14 -4.91 0.46
N LEU A 348 -30.16 -3.99 0.36
CA LEU A 348 -29.45 -3.73 -0.90
C LEU A 348 -28.74 -4.98 -1.41
N ASN A 349 -28.04 -5.71 -0.54
CA ASN A 349 -27.37 -6.96 -0.90
C ASN A 349 -28.37 -7.98 -1.46
N VAL A 350 -29.46 -8.25 -0.73
CA VAL A 350 -30.43 -9.27 -1.12
C VAL A 350 -31.11 -8.91 -2.43
N VAL A 351 -31.61 -7.67 -2.59
CA VAL A 351 -32.33 -7.26 -3.81
C VAL A 351 -31.37 -7.19 -5.01
N SER A 352 -30.15 -6.70 -4.82
CA SER A 352 -29.15 -6.70 -5.90
C SER A 352 -28.72 -8.11 -6.29
N HIS A 353 -28.70 -9.05 -5.36
CA HIS A 353 -28.39 -10.45 -5.61
C HIS A 353 -29.45 -11.09 -6.52
N GLU A 354 -30.73 -11.01 -6.15
CA GLU A 354 -31.81 -11.62 -6.92
C GLU A 354 -31.97 -10.99 -8.32
N LEU A 355 -31.87 -9.65 -8.42
CA LEU A 355 -31.83 -8.96 -9.71
C LEU A 355 -30.58 -9.34 -10.53
N GLY A 356 -29.47 -9.68 -9.86
CA GLY A 356 -28.27 -10.21 -10.50
C GLY A 356 -28.55 -11.51 -11.26
N HIS A 357 -29.37 -12.40 -10.70
CA HIS A 357 -29.83 -13.60 -11.40
C HIS A 357 -30.68 -13.27 -12.62
N ASN A 358 -31.68 -12.41 -12.48
CA ASN A 358 -32.48 -11.98 -13.63
C ASN A 358 -31.62 -11.37 -14.74
N LEU A 359 -30.54 -10.64 -14.38
CA LEU A 359 -29.57 -10.04 -15.27
C LEU A 359 -28.43 -10.99 -15.68
N GLY A 360 -28.53 -12.31 -15.42
CA GLY A 360 -27.70 -13.35 -16.01
C GLY A 360 -26.49 -13.80 -15.17
N SER A 361 -26.41 -13.44 -13.89
CA SER A 361 -25.35 -13.91 -13.02
C SER A 361 -25.72 -15.18 -12.26
N SER A 362 -24.86 -16.19 -12.29
CA SER A 362 -24.85 -17.28 -11.33
C SER A 362 -24.17 -16.86 -10.03
N HIS A 363 -24.25 -17.69 -8.99
CA HIS A 363 -23.51 -17.50 -7.74
C HIS A 363 -21.98 -17.53 -7.94
N THR A 364 -21.23 -16.88 -7.05
CA THR A 364 -19.76 -16.85 -7.13
C THR A 364 -19.12 -18.23 -6.93
N HIS A 365 -19.74 -19.14 -6.20
CA HIS A 365 -19.29 -20.53 -6.00
C HIS A 365 -19.74 -21.50 -7.11
N TRP A 366 -20.32 -21.01 -8.20
CA TRP A 366 -20.65 -21.82 -9.38
C TRP A 366 -19.40 -22.22 -10.16
N CYS A 367 -19.28 -23.51 -10.50
CA CYS A 367 -18.10 -24.07 -11.18
C CYS A 367 -17.95 -23.69 -12.65
N GLY A 368 -18.98 -23.13 -13.26
CA GLY A 368 -18.98 -22.75 -14.68
C GLY A 368 -18.29 -21.42 -15.00
N TRP A 369 -17.86 -20.64 -14.02
CA TRP A 369 -17.10 -19.42 -14.27
C TRP A 369 -15.76 -19.68 -14.95
N PRO A 370 -15.25 -18.76 -15.80
CA PRO A 370 -13.88 -18.85 -16.32
C PRO A 370 -12.86 -18.93 -15.19
N GLY A 371 -12.15 -20.05 -15.11
CA GLY A 371 -11.23 -20.33 -14.02
C GLY A 371 -11.83 -21.11 -12.84
N GLY A 372 -13.13 -21.41 -12.87
CA GLY A 372 -13.85 -22.14 -11.82
C GLY A 372 -14.49 -21.23 -10.78
N PRO A 373 -14.90 -21.78 -9.62
CA PRO A 373 -15.54 -21.01 -8.56
C PRO A 373 -14.72 -19.80 -8.14
N ILE A 374 -15.39 -18.65 -7.98
CA ILE A 374 -14.77 -17.39 -7.59
C ILE A 374 -14.44 -17.37 -6.08
N ASP A 375 -15.33 -17.96 -5.28
CA ASP A 375 -15.15 -18.09 -3.84
C ASP A 375 -15.60 -19.48 -3.34
N ASN A 376 -15.39 -19.72 -2.04
CA ASN A 376 -15.76 -20.94 -1.34
C ASN A 376 -16.79 -20.66 -0.23
N CYS A 377 -17.73 -19.78 -0.47
CA CYS A 377 -18.68 -19.35 0.55
C CYS A 377 -20.01 -20.13 0.51
N GLY A 378 -20.17 -21.04 -0.40
CA GLY A 378 -21.32 -21.92 -0.52
C GLY A 378 -20.94 -23.31 -0.99
N ASP A 379 -21.88 -24.23 -1.01
CA ASP A 379 -21.71 -25.50 -1.68
C ASP A 379 -21.53 -25.27 -3.17
N LEU A 380 -20.60 -26.04 -3.77
CA LEU A 380 -20.28 -25.87 -5.18
C LEU A 380 -21.49 -26.21 -6.07
N GLU A 381 -21.78 -25.36 -7.04
CA GLU A 381 -22.90 -25.48 -7.98
C GLU A 381 -22.43 -25.82 -9.40
N GLY A 382 -23.30 -26.50 -10.17
CA GLY A 382 -23.04 -26.89 -11.56
C GLY A 382 -22.08 -28.08 -11.73
N SER A 383 -21.33 -28.10 -12.82
CA SER A 383 -20.42 -29.21 -13.17
C SER A 383 -19.06 -29.02 -12.53
N CYS A 384 -18.86 -29.49 -11.32
CA CYS A 384 -17.72 -29.22 -10.46
C CYS A 384 -16.58 -30.25 -10.50
N SER A 385 -16.40 -30.96 -11.61
CA SER A 385 -15.30 -31.93 -11.73
C SER A 385 -13.93 -31.26 -11.59
N GLY A 386 -13.15 -31.68 -10.58
CA GLY A 386 -11.83 -31.13 -10.29
C GLY A 386 -11.78 -30.06 -9.20
N TYR A 387 -12.90 -29.65 -8.65
CA TYR A 387 -13.00 -28.74 -7.52
C TYR A 387 -13.43 -29.50 -6.25
N THR A 388 -13.03 -28.96 -5.09
CA THR A 388 -13.36 -29.57 -3.79
C THR A 388 -14.31 -28.66 -3.03
N ASN A 389 -15.44 -29.19 -2.61
CA ASN A 389 -16.40 -28.49 -1.77
C ASN A 389 -15.84 -28.33 -0.34
N ASN A 390 -15.49 -27.10 0.02
CA ASN A 390 -14.96 -26.77 1.35
C ASN A 390 -15.31 -25.31 1.72
N PRO A 391 -16.58 -25.02 2.06
CA PRO A 391 -17.02 -23.68 2.38
C PRO A 391 -16.22 -23.05 3.53
N GLN A 392 -15.75 -21.80 3.33
CA GLN A 392 -14.99 -21.03 4.31
C GLN A 392 -15.42 -19.56 4.30
N GLY A 393 -15.49 -18.95 5.50
CA GLY A 393 -15.79 -17.54 5.64
C GLY A 393 -14.67 -16.65 5.10
N GLN A 394 -15.04 -15.74 4.19
CA GLN A 394 -14.17 -14.71 3.62
C GLN A 394 -15.00 -13.47 3.28
N VAL A 395 -14.36 -12.40 2.84
CA VAL A 395 -15.07 -11.23 2.30
C VAL A 395 -15.50 -11.55 0.87
N GLY A 396 -16.80 -11.66 0.64
CA GLY A 396 -17.42 -11.92 -0.66
C GLY A 396 -17.96 -10.66 -1.32
N THR A 397 -18.68 -10.88 -2.43
CA THR A 397 -19.38 -9.86 -3.21
C THR A 397 -20.87 -10.19 -3.32
N ILE A 398 -21.67 -9.35 -3.93
CA ILE A 398 -23.14 -9.48 -3.93
C ILE A 398 -23.64 -10.88 -4.32
N MET A 399 -23.04 -11.54 -5.31
CA MET A 399 -23.48 -12.88 -5.73
C MET A 399 -22.91 -14.02 -4.88
N SER A 400 -22.35 -13.73 -3.69
CA SER A 400 -21.74 -14.71 -2.82
C SER A 400 -22.58 -15.01 -1.57
N TYR A 401 -22.35 -16.17 -0.95
CA TYR A 401 -22.95 -16.57 0.32
C TYR A 401 -22.04 -16.33 1.52
N CYS A 402 -20.99 -15.52 1.34
CA CYS A 402 -20.00 -15.33 2.40
C CYS A 402 -20.61 -14.81 3.72
N HIS A 403 -21.69 -14.03 3.65
CA HIS A 403 -22.41 -13.55 4.84
C HIS A 403 -23.10 -14.65 5.64
N ALA A 404 -23.35 -15.83 5.05
CA ALA A 404 -23.97 -16.97 5.70
C ALA A 404 -22.96 -17.86 6.45
N ILE A 405 -21.66 -17.66 6.22
CA ILE A 405 -20.58 -18.47 6.81
C ILE A 405 -19.93 -17.69 7.96
N SER A 406 -19.68 -18.38 9.07
CA SER A 406 -19.01 -17.77 10.23
C SER A 406 -17.67 -17.16 9.86
N GLY A 407 -17.48 -15.88 10.18
CA GLY A 407 -16.29 -15.10 9.83
C GLY A 407 -16.28 -14.58 8.40
N GLY A 408 -17.35 -14.76 7.63
CA GLY A 408 -17.54 -14.21 6.31
C GLY A 408 -18.36 -12.91 6.32
N SER A 409 -18.26 -12.15 5.25
CA SER A 409 -18.99 -10.91 5.02
C SER A 409 -19.16 -10.65 3.52
N VAL A 410 -19.99 -9.67 3.15
CA VAL A 410 -20.23 -9.29 1.75
C VAL A 410 -20.10 -7.79 1.58
N ASN A 411 -19.29 -7.37 0.63
CA ASN A 411 -19.24 -5.99 0.16
C ASN A 411 -20.30 -5.75 -0.93
N LEU A 412 -20.88 -4.54 -0.96
CA LEU A 412 -21.90 -4.14 -1.94
C LEU A 412 -21.29 -3.81 -3.31
N ASN A 413 -20.59 -4.77 -3.89
CA ASN A 413 -20.01 -4.72 -5.23
C ASN A 413 -20.10 -6.08 -5.91
N PHE A 414 -19.92 -6.12 -7.23
CA PHE A 414 -19.85 -7.37 -7.99
C PHE A 414 -18.39 -7.74 -8.29
N HIS A 415 -18.10 -9.04 -8.23
CA HIS A 415 -16.79 -9.53 -8.64
C HIS A 415 -16.54 -9.24 -10.14
N PRO A 416 -15.31 -8.89 -10.58
CA PRO A 416 -15.01 -8.60 -11.98
C PRO A 416 -15.44 -9.68 -12.97
N THR A 417 -15.29 -10.96 -12.60
CA THR A 417 -15.76 -12.10 -13.42
C THR A 417 -17.27 -12.10 -13.57
N VAL A 418 -18.01 -11.86 -12.47
CA VAL A 418 -19.49 -11.72 -12.49
C VAL A 418 -19.91 -10.57 -13.40
N LYS A 419 -19.28 -9.41 -13.27
CA LYS A 419 -19.56 -8.25 -14.14
C LYS A 419 -19.36 -8.59 -15.61
N THR A 420 -18.20 -9.15 -15.95
CA THR A 420 -17.81 -9.35 -17.37
C THR A 420 -18.57 -10.49 -18.04
N TYR A 421 -18.69 -11.64 -17.37
CA TYR A 421 -19.21 -12.86 -17.98
C TYR A 421 -20.67 -13.16 -17.63
N GLY A 422 -21.19 -12.64 -16.53
CA GLY A 422 -22.58 -12.71 -16.14
C GLY A 422 -23.34 -11.48 -16.63
N LEU A 423 -23.30 -10.41 -15.85
CA LEU A 423 -24.18 -9.24 -16.01
C LEU A 423 -24.01 -8.52 -17.35
N GLN A 424 -22.79 -8.12 -17.74
CA GLN A 424 -22.56 -7.40 -19.00
C GLN A 424 -22.88 -8.26 -20.23
N ALA A 425 -22.60 -9.57 -20.15
CA ALA A 425 -22.92 -10.48 -21.22
C ALA A 425 -24.43 -10.55 -21.46
N ALA A 426 -25.23 -10.62 -20.39
CA ALA A 426 -26.67 -10.62 -20.44
C ALA A 426 -27.24 -9.32 -21.00
N ILE A 427 -26.78 -8.19 -20.49
CA ILE A 427 -27.20 -6.84 -20.88
C ILE A 427 -26.93 -6.60 -22.37
N ASN A 428 -25.75 -6.97 -22.85
CA ASN A 428 -25.40 -6.79 -24.27
C ASN A 428 -26.24 -7.65 -25.24
N GLN A 429 -26.72 -8.79 -24.79
CA GLN A 429 -27.61 -9.64 -25.59
C GLN A 429 -29.07 -9.15 -25.54
N SER A 430 -29.50 -8.59 -24.42
CA SER A 430 -30.86 -8.09 -24.19
C SER A 430 -31.09 -6.64 -24.67
N GLY A 431 -30.02 -5.98 -25.10
CA GLY A 431 -29.98 -4.53 -25.33
C GLY A 431 -30.99 -3.91 -26.30
N SER A 432 -31.82 -4.70 -26.96
CA SER A 432 -32.94 -4.15 -27.80
C SER A 432 -34.20 -3.80 -27.00
N CYS A 433 -34.32 -4.26 -25.75
CA CYS A 433 -35.45 -3.94 -24.87
C CYS A 433 -35.15 -2.76 -23.95
N PHE A 434 -33.91 -2.49 -23.65
CA PHE A 434 -33.55 -1.34 -22.82
C PHE A 434 -33.77 -0.06 -23.59
N THR A 435 -34.86 0.58 -23.34
CA THR A 435 -35.21 1.91 -23.89
C THR A 435 -34.75 3.00 -22.92
N GLY A 436 -34.74 4.26 -23.34
CA GLY A 436 -34.42 5.36 -22.43
C GLY A 436 -35.52 5.50 -21.38
N CYS A 437 -35.17 5.60 -20.10
CA CYS A 437 -36.10 5.97 -19.05
C CYS A 437 -36.61 7.39 -19.23
N ASP A 438 -37.86 7.64 -18.93
CA ASP A 438 -38.43 8.99 -18.92
C ASP A 438 -37.71 9.87 -17.89
N GLY A 439 -37.05 10.93 -18.38
CA GLY A 439 -36.30 11.87 -17.55
C GLY A 439 -34.88 11.47 -17.24
N TYR A 440 -34.43 10.25 -17.60
CA TYR A 440 -33.03 9.84 -17.43
C TYR A 440 -32.21 10.27 -18.65
N VAL A 441 -31.23 11.12 -18.40
CA VAL A 441 -30.11 11.37 -19.34
C VAL A 441 -28.91 10.59 -18.84
N ALA A 442 -28.53 9.55 -19.59
CA ALA A 442 -27.32 8.79 -19.22
C ALA A 442 -26.15 9.75 -19.06
N PRO A 443 -25.45 9.73 -17.93
CA PRO A 443 -24.28 10.58 -17.74
C PRO A 443 -23.26 10.24 -18.83
N VAL A 444 -22.86 11.26 -19.57
CA VAL A 444 -21.91 11.10 -20.68
C VAL A 444 -20.51 10.99 -20.07
N CYS A 445 -19.79 9.96 -20.47
CA CYS A 445 -18.37 9.87 -20.14
C CYS A 445 -17.61 11.06 -20.72
N ALA A 446 -16.78 11.72 -19.93
CA ALA A 446 -15.94 12.83 -20.38
C ALA A 446 -14.59 12.82 -19.68
N ILE A 447 -13.52 12.92 -20.44
CA ILE A 447 -12.19 13.28 -19.90
C ILE A 447 -12.11 14.79 -19.92
N THR A 448 -12.19 15.43 -18.74
CA THR A 448 -12.34 16.88 -18.59
C THR A 448 -11.02 17.62 -18.49
N ASN A 449 -9.93 16.92 -18.08
CA ASN A 449 -8.61 17.51 -18.00
C ASN A 449 -7.51 16.45 -18.17
N ILE A 450 -6.44 16.85 -18.86
CA ILE A 450 -5.19 16.10 -18.98
C ILE A 450 -4.07 17.05 -18.61
N GLN A 451 -3.35 16.74 -17.54
CA GLN A 451 -2.29 17.60 -17.03
C GLN A 451 -0.99 16.82 -16.86
N ALA A 452 0.12 17.38 -17.31
CA ALA A 452 1.44 16.85 -17.03
C ALA A 452 1.78 17.02 -15.54
N GLY A 453 2.26 15.93 -14.97
CA GLY A 453 2.81 15.88 -13.61
C GLY A 453 4.33 15.90 -13.60
N ALA A 454 4.93 15.33 -12.54
CA ALA A 454 6.37 15.28 -12.37
C ALA A 454 7.07 14.44 -13.46
N GLN A 455 8.24 14.92 -13.88
CA GLN A 455 9.22 14.14 -14.64
C GLN A 455 10.23 13.58 -13.64
N LEU A 456 10.29 12.25 -13.53
CA LEU A 456 11.24 11.59 -12.63
C LEU A 456 12.63 11.53 -13.23
N ALA A 457 13.62 11.11 -12.43
CA ALA A 457 15.01 11.03 -12.85
C ALA A 457 15.20 10.22 -14.13
N CYS A 458 16.09 10.69 -14.97
CA CYS A 458 16.41 10.06 -16.24
C CYS A 458 17.44 8.95 -16.06
N ASN A 459 17.23 7.81 -16.73
CA ASN A 459 18.20 6.72 -16.76
C ASN A 459 19.19 6.94 -17.91
N PRO A 460 20.46 7.19 -17.64
CA PRO A 460 21.43 7.51 -18.66
C PRO A 460 21.74 6.33 -19.59
N THR A 461 21.62 5.09 -19.12
CA THR A 461 21.89 3.89 -19.93
C THR A 461 20.86 3.70 -21.05
N THR A 462 19.61 4.05 -20.78
CA THR A 462 18.51 3.91 -21.76
C THR A 462 18.07 5.21 -22.38
N ASN A 463 18.64 6.35 -21.95
CA ASN A 463 18.22 7.71 -22.31
C ASN A 463 16.71 7.89 -22.15
N SER A 464 16.15 7.38 -21.04
CA SER A 464 14.71 7.40 -20.82
C SER A 464 14.37 7.78 -19.39
N TYR A 465 13.16 8.30 -19.21
CA TYR A 465 12.65 8.74 -17.93
C TYR A 465 11.19 8.34 -17.76
N THR A 466 10.63 8.67 -16.63
CA THR A 466 9.24 8.41 -16.27
C THR A 466 8.49 9.73 -16.18
N GLN A 467 7.34 9.82 -16.86
CA GLN A 467 6.45 10.97 -16.88
C GLN A 467 5.15 10.65 -16.13
N GLN A 468 4.75 11.50 -15.24
CA GLN A 468 3.42 11.43 -14.61
C GLN A 468 2.42 12.28 -15.42
N ILE A 469 1.22 11.73 -15.63
CA ILE A 469 0.09 12.41 -16.24
C ILE A 469 -1.09 12.29 -15.30
N THR A 470 -1.71 13.40 -14.95
CA THR A 470 -2.95 13.41 -14.15
C THR A 470 -4.14 13.64 -15.07
N LEU A 471 -5.08 12.71 -15.01
CA LEU A 471 -6.32 12.75 -15.76
C LEU A 471 -7.48 13.07 -14.81
N THR A 472 -8.33 13.99 -15.21
CA THR A 472 -9.62 14.22 -14.55
C THR A 472 -10.72 13.80 -15.52
N TYR A 473 -11.64 12.98 -15.06
CA TYR A 473 -12.74 12.48 -15.89
C TYR A 473 -14.00 12.28 -15.06
N GLU A 474 -15.11 12.29 -15.74
CA GLU A 474 -16.46 12.13 -15.21
C GLU A 474 -17.13 10.92 -15.88
N ASN A 475 -17.93 10.20 -15.13
CA ASN A 475 -18.71 9.06 -15.58
C ASN A 475 -17.90 8.04 -16.42
N PRO A 476 -16.75 7.55 -15.90
CA PRO A 476 -15.95 6.57 -16.63
C PRO A 476 -16.72 5.26 -16.80
N PRO A 477 -16.43 4.46 -17.83
CA PRO A 477 -16.98 3.13 -17.96
C PRO A 477 -16.70 2.29 -16.71
N GLY A 478 -17.67 1.51 -16.24
CA GLY A 478 -17.54 0.67 -15.04
C GLY A 478 -16.58 -0.51 -15.19
N SER A 479 -16.00 -0.72 -16.38
CA SER A 479 -15.03 -1.78 -16.67
C SER A 479 -14.12 -1.37 -17.82
N GLY A 480 -13.02 -2.13 -18.00
CA GLY A 480 -12.04 -1.86 -19.04
C GLY A 480 -10.81 -1.16 -18.50
N PHE A 481 -10.14 -0.41 -19.37
CA PHE A 481 -8.90 0.30 -19.08
C PHE A 481 -8.97 1.70 -19.69
N ILE A 482 -8.25 2.63 -19.08
CA ILE A 482 -7.93 3.90 -19.72
C ILE A 482 -6.64 3.75 -20.50
N ASN A 483 -6.67 4.10 -21.77
CA ASN A 483 -5.48 4.15 -22.62
C ASN A 483 -4.90 5.56 -22.58
N VAL A 484 -3.59 5.68 -22.35
CA VAL A 484 -2.87 6.95 -22.42
C VAL A 484 -1.66 6.76 -23.31
N ASN A 485 -1.66 7.39 -24.48
CA ASN A 485 -0.64 7.26 -25.51
C ASN A 485 -0.25 5.80 -25.82
N GLY A 486 -1.24 4.88 -25.85
CA GLY A 486 -1.03 3.46 -26.15
C GLY A 486 -0.77 2.57 -24.92
N GLY A 487 -0.52 3.15 -23.74
CA GLY A 487 -0.40 2.43 -22.48
C GLY A 487 -1.78 2.17 -21.87
N LEU A 488 -2.04 0.92 -21.42
CA LEU A 488 -3.29 0.52 -20.76
C LEU A 488 -3.13 0.59 -19.25
N HIS A 489 -4.03 1.29 -18.58
CA HIS A 489 -4.04 1.47 -17.13
C HIS A 489 -5.41 1.13 -16.56
N ALA A 490 -5.44 0.57 -15.37
CA ALA A 490 -6.70 0.33 -14.66
C ALA A 490 -7.43 1.66 -14.39
N ILE A 491 -8.75 1.65 -14.46
CA ILE A 491 -9.58 2.80 -14.12
C ILE A 491 -9.65 2.89 -12.58
N ASN A 492 -9.29 4.05 -12.02
CA ASN A 492 -9.34 4.35 -10.59
C ASN A 492 -10.21 5.60 -10.36
N ASN A 493 -10.21 6.11 -9.13
CA ASN A 493 -10.94 7.36 -8.84
C ASN A 493 -10.31 8.56 -9.57
N SER A 494 -11.17 9.44 -10.10
CA SER A 494 -10.77 10.72 -10.71
C SER A 494 -10.58 11.80 -9.63
N PRO A 495 -9.51 12.63 -9.66
CA PRO A 495 -8.44 12.61 -10.66
C PRO A 495 -7.48 11.43 -10.45
N GLN A 496 -7.02 10.82 -11.55
CA GLN A 496 -6.09 9.69 -11.53
C GLN A 496 -4.73 10.10 -12.07
N THR A 497 -3.66 9.81 -11.32
CA THR A 497 -2.29 9.99 -11.80
C THR A 497 -1.78 8.68 -12.42
N ILE A 498 -1.37 8.76 -13.67
CA ILE A 498 -0.81 7.65 -14.45
C ILE A 498 0.68 7.89 -14.63
N THR A 499 1.46 6.83 -14.52
CA THR A 499 2.90 6.85 -14.69
C THR A 499 3.27 6.20 -16.02
N LEU A 500 3.76 7.01 -16.97
CA LEU A 500 4.29 6.56 -18.23
C LEU A 500 5.78 6.28 -18.06
N VAL A 501 6.22 5.07 -18.38
CA VAL A 501 7.61 4.63 -18.21
C VAL A 501 8.33 4.52 -19.54
N ASN A 502 9.67 4.58 -19.53
CA ASN A 502 10.54 4.45 -20.69
C ASN A 502 10.28 5.50 -21.78
N ILE A 503 9.95 6.72 -21.37
CA ILE A 503 9.82 7.85 -22.29
C ILE A 503 11.21 8.32 -22.70
N GLN A 504 11.47 8.47 -24.01
CA GLN A 504 12.76 8.94 -24.50
C GLN A 504 12.99 10.40 -24.11
N ALA A 505 14.22 10.72 -23.75
CA ALA A 505 14.64 12.08 -23.45
C ALA A 505 15.26 12.69 -24.72
N ASP A 506 14.52 13.52 -25.47
CA ASP A 506 14.91 14.09 -26.75
C ASP A 506 14.45 15.55 -26.97
N ASN A 507 13.96 16.22 -25.91
CA ASN A 507 13.40 17.59 -25.96
C ASN A 507 12.13 17.73 -26.83
N ALA A 508 11.51 16.65 -27.28
CA ALA A 508 10.32 16.75 -28.11
C ALA A 508 9.10 17.23 -27.31
N THR A 509 8.24 18.00 -27.95
CA THR A 509 6.93 18.34 -27.36
C THR A 509 5.95 17.20 -27.64
N VAL A 510 5.22 16.77 -26.64
CA VAL A 510 4.35 15.60 -26.68
C VAL A 510 2.89 15.99 -26.47
N ASP A 511 2.05 15.51 -27.37
CA ASP A 511 0.60 15.50 -27.20
C ASP A 511 0.19 14.27 -26.38
N VAL A 512 -0.73 14.42 -25.45
CA VAL A 512 -1.26 13.31 -24.67
C VAL A 512 -2.70 13.07 -25.07
N THR A 513 -2.95 11.89 -25.62
CA THR A 513 -4.30 11.40 -25.91
C THR A 513 -4.66 10.33 -24.90
N ALA A 514 -5.82 10.50 -24.26
CA ALA A 514 -6.40 9.52 -23.37
C ALA A 514 -7.81 9.14 -23.82
N TYR A 515 -8.16 7.87 -23.74
CA TYR A 515 -9.49 7.36 -24.04
C TYR A 515 -9.78 6.09 -23.24
N PHE A 516 -11.05 5.82 -22.98
CA PHE A 516 -11.47 4.56 -22.38
C PHE A 516 -11.67 3.51 -23.48
N ASN A 517 -11.04 2.34 -23.34
CA ASN A 517 -11.19 1.27 -24.34
C ASN A 517 -12.60 0.69 -24.38
N ALA A 518 -13.36 0.88 -23.31
CA ALA A 518 -14.72 0.46 -23.16
C ALA A 518 -15.74 1.46 -23.74
N ASP A 519 -15.34 2.71 -23.94
CA ASP A 519 -16.12 3.76 -24.60
C ASP A 519 -15.19 4.65 -25.42
N LEU A 520 -15.01 4.31 -26.70
CA LEU A 520 -14.14 5.05 -27.60
C LEU A 520 -14.65 6.46 -27.93
N THR A 521 -15.87 6.81 -27.55
CA THR A 521 -16.37 8.19 -27.67
C THR A 521 -15.88 9.08 -26.55
N CYS A 522 -15.42 8.49 -25.44
CA CYS A 522 -14.83 9.16 -24.31
C CYS A 522 -13.32 9.31 -24.49
N GLU A 523 -12.95 10.26 -25.32
CA GLU A 523 -11.57 10.56 -25.70
C GLU A 523 -11.28 12.05 -25.51
N ALA A 524 -10.07 12.36 -25.09
CA ALA A 524 -9.54 13.72 -25.07
C ALA A 524 -8.07 13.73 -25.45
N THR A 525 -7.64 14.81 -26.10
CA THR A 525 -6.24 15.06 -26.43
C THR A 525 -5.83 16.44 -25.93
N GLN A 526 -4.78 16.47 -25.10
CA GLN A 526 -4.11 17.69 -24.70
C GLN A 526 -2.90 17.91 -25.65
N GLN A 527 -3.02 18.90 -26.51
CA GLN A 527 -1.93 19.31 -27.41
C GLN A 527 -0.80 19.93 -26.61
N SER A 528 0.43 19.63 -26.99
CA SER A 528 1.64 20.16 -26.34
C SER A 528 1.60 20.03 -24.81
N CYS A 529 1.18 18.85 -24.34
CA CYS A 529 0.93 18.61 -22.93
C CYS A 529 2.19 18.81 -22.08
N TYR A 530 3.32 18.33 -22.57
CA TYR A 530 4.63 18.54 -21.94
C TYR A 530 5.76 18.52 -22.96
N THR A 531 6.92 19.06 -22.56
CA THR A 531 8.18 18.87 -23.28
C THR A 531 8.96 17.76 -22.59
N GLN A 532 9.47 16.81 -23.37
CA GLN A 532 10.32 15.75 -22.88
C GLN A 532 11.60 16.32 -22.29
N ARG A 533 12.26 15.56 -21.42
CA ARG A 533 13.54 15.93 -20.84
C ARG A 533 14.62 16.05 -21.92
N SER A 534 15.63 16.86 -21.64
CA SER A 534 16.87 16.88 -22.43
C SER A 534 17.52 15.49 -22.38
N PRO A 535 18.21 15.08 -23.45
CA PRO A 535 18.96 13.83 -23.45
C PRO A 535 19.85 13.70 -22.23
N CYS A 536 19.80 12.55 -21.55
CA CYS A 536 20.52 12.26 -20.32
C CYS A 536 21.46 11.04 -20.44
N CYS A 537 21.77 10.62 -21.65
CA CYS A 537 22.60 9.45 -21.93
C CYS A 537 24.11 9.63 -21.61
N ALA A 538 24.51 10.79 -21.09
CA ALA A 538 25.86 10.98 -20.58
C ALA A 538 26.14 10.08 -19.39
N LEU A 539 27.16 9.24 -19.47
CA LEU A 539 27.67 8.44 -18.37
C LEU A 539 28.93 9.09 -17.83
N VAL A 540 28.93 9.49 -16.57
CA VAL A 540 30.10 10.16 -15.98
C VAL A 540 30.83 9.27 -15.00
N ARG A 541 32.17 9.48 -14.93
CA ARG A 541 33.06 8.83 -13.98
C ARG A 541 33.89 9.87 -13.23
N LEU A 542 34.27 9.54 -12.01
CA LEU A 542 35.24 10.30 -11.24
C LEU A 542 36.62 10.16 -11.87
N ILE A 543 37.28 11.30 -12.15
CA ILE A 543 38.65 11.32 -12.70
C ILE A 543 39.63 12.10 -11.83
N TYR A 544 39.14 12.90 -10.91
CA TYR A 544 39.97 13.69 -10.00
C TYR A 544 39.21 13.96 -8.70
N VAL A 545 39.89 13.73 -7.59
CA VAL A 545 39.34 13.92 -6.24
C VAL A 545 40.38 14.61 -5.36
N ASN A 546 40.04 15.80 -4.87
CA ASN A 546 40.96 16.53 -3.97
C ASN A 546 40.20 17.08 -2.74
N PRO A 547 40.14 16.31 -1.66
CA PRO A 547 39.51 16.75 -0.44
C PRO A 547 40.12 18.00 0.18
N SER A 548 41.46 18.18 0.04
CA SER A 548 42.19 19.31 0.61
C SER A 548 41.80 20.67 -0.01
N SER A 549 41.40 20.68 -1.28
CA SER A 549 40.97 21.88 -2.00
C SER A 549 39.47 21.92 -2.31
N ASN A 550 38.70 20.94 -1.85
CA ASN A 550 37.28 20.78 -2.12
C ASN A 550 36.94 20.68 -3.63
N VAL A 551 37.74 19.95 -4.40
CA VAL A 551 37.57 19.84 -5.85
C VAL A 551 37.36 18.42 -6.31
N ILE A 552 36.34 18.20 -7.13
CA ILE A 552 36.13 16.95 -7.86
C ILE A 552 36.05 17.24 -9.37
N ARG A 553 36.44 16.28 -10.20
CA ARG A 553 36.19 16.31 -11.64
C ARG A 553 35.58 14.99 -12.08
N VAL A 554 34.61 15.11 -12.96
CA VAL A 554 33.96 13.99 -13.63
C VAL A 554 34.15 14.13 -15.14
N LYS A 555 34.21 13.00 -15.83
CA LYS A 555 34.33 12.94 -17.28
C LYS A 555 33.15 12.16 -17.84
N ASN A 556 32.52 12.68 -18.87
CA ASN A 556 31.57 11.92 -19.66
C ASN A 556 32.33 10.86 -20.47
N VAL A 557 32.12 9.58 -20.13
CA VAL A 557 32.83 8.45 -20.77
C VAL A 557 31.95 7.72 -21.80
N SER A 558 30.72 8.20 -22.05
CA SER A 558 29.84 7.67 -23.08
C SER A 558 30.07 8.34 -24.42
N ASP A 559 29.54 7.76 -25.49
CA ASP A 559 29.54 8.33 -26.84
C ASP A 559 28.39 9.34 -27.04
N CYS A 560 27.69 9.70 -25.99
CA CYS A 560 26.49 10.54 -26.00
C CYS A 560 26.71 11.84 -25.23
N ASP A 561 26.31 12.97 -25.85
CA ASP A 561 26.18 14.24 -25.13
C ASP A 561 24.90 14.22 -24.29
N GLY A 562 24.94 14.68 -23.04
CA GLY A 562 23.75 14.65 -22.23
C GLY A 562 23.85 15.47 -20.95
N ASP A 563 22.70 15.70 -20.35
CA ASP A 563 22.52 16.41 -19.09
C ASP A 563 22.94 15.55 -17.89
N ILE A 564 23.83 16.10 -17.06
CA ILE A 564 24.30 15.46 -15.82
C ILE A 564 23.81 16.15 -14.54
N SER A 565 22.85 17.05 -14.63
CA SER A 565 22.38 17.87 -13.49
C SER A 565 21.87 17.02 -12.31
N GLU A 566 21.25 15.89 -12.60
CA GLU A 566 20.69 14.97 -11.59
C GLU A 566 21.70 13.94 -11.05
N TRP A 567 22.92 13.88 -11.60
CA TRP A 567 23.99 13.10 -10.99
C TRP A 567 24.41 13.74 -9.67
N GLY A 568 24.95 12.96 -8.75
CA GLY A 568 25.33 13.48 -7.46
C GLY A 568 26.49 12.76 -6.83
N VAL A 569 27.07 13.36 -5.80
CA VAL A 569 28.15 12.79 -5.01
C VAL A 569 27.77 12.73 -3.55
N TYR A 570 28.26 11.66 -2.90
CA TYR A 570 28.04 11.43 -1.48
C TYR A 570 29.35 11.09 -0.80
N SER A 571 29.57 11.65 0.37
CA SER A 571 30.58 11.23 1.35
C SER A 571 30.19 11.78 2.73
N ASN A 572 30.60 11.09 3.79
CA ASN A 572 30.47 11.53 5.19
C ASN A 572 29.06 12.02 5.58
N GLY A 573 28.00 11.39 5.04
CA GLY A 573 26.59 11.76 5.33
C GLY A 573 26.05 12.95 4.55
N ILE A 574 26.81 13.53 3.62
CA ILE A 574 26.41 14.66 2.79
C ILE A 574 26.25 14.20 1.35
N TYR A 575 25.08 14.45 0.77
CA TYR A 575 24.77 14.23 -0.64
C TYR A 575 24.46 15.56 -1.31
N ASN A 576 25.02 15.79 -2.49
CA ASN A 576 24.66 16.93 -3.33
C ASN A 576 24.57 16.49 -4.80
N THR A 577 23.57 17.01 -5.51
CA THR A 577 23.50 16.87 -6.96
C THR A 577 24.46 17.83 -7.68
N PHE A 578 24.78 17.53 -8.93
CA PHE A 578 25.62 18.43 -9.72
C PHE A 578 24.92 19.76 -10.03
N ASP A 579 23.59 19.76 -10.11
CA ASP A 579 22.81 21.01 -10.21
C ASP A 579 23.04 21.93 -9.01
N GLU A 580 23.00 21.38 -7.79
CA GLU A 580 23.31 22.14 -6.57
C GLU A 580 24.75 22.64 -6.52
N LEU A 581 25.68 21.94 -7.16
CA LEU A 581 27.12 22.26 -7.18
C LEU A 581 27.52 23.10 -8.38
N SER A 582 26.64 23.28 -9.36
CA SER A 582 26.93 23.89 -10.65
C SER A 582 27.43 25.35 -10.57
N GLY A 583 26.90 26.09 -9.58
CA GLY A 583 27.17 27.55 -9.55
C GLY A 583 26.70 28.28 -10.80
N GLY A 584 25.79 27.67 -11.60
CA GLY A 584 25.26 28.21 -12.86
C GLY A 584 26.04 27.82 -14.11
N GLN A 585 26.99 26.87 -14.02
CA GLN A 585 27.63 26.30 -15.19
C GLN A 585 26.66 25.39 -15.98
N ASP A 586 26.87 25.27 -17.29
CA ASP A 586 26.12 24.35 -18.13
C ASP A 586 26.46 22.91 -17.78
N LEU A 587 25.46 22.09 -17.53
CA LEU A 587 25.58 20.67 -17.18
C LEU A 587 25.23 19.72 -18.32
N PHE A 588 25.01 20.26 -19.52
CA PHE A 588 24.92 19.46 -20.74
C PHE A 588 26.34 19.18 -21.26
N VAL A 589 26.84 17.97 -21.00
CA VAL A 589 28.25 17.61 -21.15
C VAL A 589 28.46 16.77 -22.39
N ALA A 590 29.29 17.26 -23.30
CA ALA A 590 29.64 16.53 -24.51
C ALA A 590 30.42 15.25 -24.20
N SER A 591 30.33 14.26 -25.09
CA SER A 591 31.10 13.02 -25.03
C SER A 591 32.58 13.32 -24.86
N GLY A 592 33.25 12.65 -23.96
CA GLY A 592 34.67 12.83 -23.62
C GLY A 592 34.99 14.09 -22.83
N ALA A 593 34.07 15.02 -22.65
CA ALA A 593 34.31 16.26 -21.92
C ALA A 593 34.38 16.05 -20.39
N THR A 594 35.06 16.97 -19.71
CA THR A 594 35.27 16.95 -18.26
C THR A 594 34.65 18.18 -17.63
N VAL A 595 33.99 17.98 -16.48
CA VAL A 595 33.40 19.04 -15.65
C VAL A 595 34.01 19.01 -14.26
N GLN A 596 34.26 20.20 -13.70
CA GLN A 596 34.79 20.38 -12.38
C GLN A 596 33.76 20.98 -11.43
N PHE A 597 33.67 20.44 -10.24
CA PHE A 597 32.82 20.97 -9.19
C PHE A 597 33.61 21.31 -7.92
N ALA A 598 33.18 22.37 -7.27
CA ALA A 598 33.60 22.64 -5.89
C ALA A 598 32.62 21.93 -4.94
N TRP A 599 33.15 21.01 -4.11
CA TRP A 599 32.31 20.27 -3.18
C TRP A 599 32.87 20.32 -1.74
N PRO A 600 32.23 21.06 -0.84
CA PRO A 600 32.73 21.26 0.53
C PRO A 600 32.33 20.15 1.51
N GLY A 601 31.74 19.04 1.01
CA GLY A 601 31.16 17.97 1.86
C GLY A 601 32.18 17.04 2.56
N TRP A 602 33.48 17.26 2.41
CA TRP A 602 34.53 16.36 2.93
C TRP A 602 34.70 16.41 4.45
N GLY A 603 34.27 17.06 5.26
CA GLY A 603 34.71 17.14 6.64
C GLY A 603 36.21 17.47 6.76
N ALA A 604 36.76 17.50 7.98
CA ALA A 604 38.13 17.94 8.27
C ALA A 604 39.24 16.92 7.93
N GLU A 605 38.93 15.72 7.47
CA GLU A 605 39.92 14.62 7.35
C GLU A 605 40.22 14.25 5.91
N ALA A 606 41.21 14.95 5.33
CA ALA A 606 41.72 14.62 4.00
C ALA A 606 42.50 13.29 3.92
N THR A 607 42.83 12.66 5.07
CA THR A 607 43.74 11.50 5.16
C THR A 607 43.01 10.17 5.02
N ILE A 608 41.74 10.07 5.44
CA ILE A 608 40.89 8.88 5.31
C ILE A 608 39.52 9.33 4.82
N GLY A 609 38.95 8.62 3.86
CA GLY A 609 37.62 8.90 3.39
C GLY A 609 37.20 8.09 2.16
N ASP A 610 36.02 8.39 1.67
CA ASP A 610 35.51 7.86 0.44
C ASP A 610 34.74 8.93 -0.35
N LEU A 611 34.52 8.70 -1.61
CA LEU A 611 33.59 9.44 -2.45
C LEU A 611 32.79 8.46 -3.31
N GLN A 612 31.52 8.66 -3.31
CA GLN A 612 30.56 7.87 -4.05
C GLN A 612 29.92 8.74 -5.11
N LEU A 613 29.83 8.25 -6.34
CA LEU A 613 29.13 8.90 -7.44
C LEU A 613 27.82 8.17 -7.70
N TYR A 614 26.73 8.88 -7.71
CA TYR A 614 25.40 8.36 -7.98
C TYR A 614 24.84 8.89 -9.29
N GLY A 615 24.15 8.00 -10.01
CA GLY A 615 23.39 8.37 -11.19
C GLY A 615 22.03 8.98 -10.84
N PRO A 616 21.29 9.48 -11.84
CA PRO A 616 20.01 10.17 -11.65
C PRO A 616 18.93 9.32 -10.99
N THR A 617 18.97 8.00 -11.13
CA THR A 617 18.02 7.06 -10.49
C THR A 617 18.50 6.55 -9.15
N ASN A 618 19.49 7.24 -8.55
CA ASN A 618 20.08 6.97 -7.26
C ASN A 618 20.82 5.62 -7.16
N GLU A 619 21.33 5.14 -8.27
CA GLU A 619 22.26 4.00 -8.35
C GLU A 619 23.70 4.43 -8.16
N LEU A 620 24.49 3.63 -7.43
CA LEU A 620 25.93 3.86 -7.32
C LEU A 620 26.60 3.56 -8.66
N MET A 621 27.37 4.52 -9.19
CA MET A 621 27.98 4.48 -10.52
C MET A 621 29.50 4.47 -10.49
N ASP A 622 30.12 5.01 -9.45
CA ASP A 622 31.59 5.00 -9.26
C ASP A 622 31.92 5.19 -7.79
N TYR A 623 33.12 4.77 -7.40
CA TYR A 623 33.55 4.76 -6.01
C TYR A 623 35.08 4.92 -5.90
N ILE A 624 35.51 5.71 -4.94
CA ILE A 624 36.90 5.78 -4.51
C ILE A 624 36.95 5.85 -2.99
N GLN A 625 37.90 5.13 -2.37
CA GLN A 625 38.27 5.30 -0.95
C GLN A 625 39.81 5.38 -0.78
N TRP A 626 40.23 6.10 0.23
CA TRP A 626 41.66 6.36 0.50
C TRP A 626 41.92 6.35 1.99
N GLY A 627 43.23 6.11 2.34
CA GLY A 627 43.74 6.14 3.71
C GLY A 627 43.32 4.97 4.59
N GLY A 628 42.39 4.15 4.18
CA GLY A 628 41.93 2.96 4.87
C GLY A 628 40.74 2.34 4.12
N SER A 629 40.45 1.06 4.40
CA SER A 629 39.32 0.31 3.91
C SER A 629 38.18 0.29 4.93
N GLY A 630 36.99 -0.19 4.53
CA GLY A 630 35.81 -0.31 5.40
C GLY A 630 34.98 0.95 5.49
N ASN A 631 35.09 1.89 4.56
CA ASN A 631 34.26 3.06 4.46
C ASN A 631 32.83 2.69 4.01
N SER A 632 31.90 3.66 4.07
CA SER A 632 30.51 3.45 3.72
C SER A 632 30.36 2.98 2.27
N ASN A 633 29.47 2.01 2.03
CA ASN A 633 29.20 1.43 0.73
C ASN A 633 30.38 0.69 0.03
N GLU A 634 31.50 0.42 0.70
CA GLU A 634 32.54 -0.43 0.12
C GLU A 634 31.99 -1.81 -0.31
N SER A 635 31.16 -2.44 0.52
CA SER A 635 30.55 -3.73 0.19
C SER A 635 29.60 -3.66 -1.01
N VAL A 636 28.84 -2.59 -1.15
CA VAL A 636 27.95 -2.37 -2.29
C VAL A 636 28.77 -2.12 -3.55
N SER A 637 29.78 -1.27 -3.44
CA SER A 637 30.70 -0.96 -4.53
C SER A 637 31.42 -2.22 -5.04
N SER A 638 31.82 -3.10 -4.14
CA SER A 638 32.46 -4.37 -4.47
C SER A 638 31.50 -5.35 -5.16
N GLN A 639 30.24 -5.44 -4.71
CA GLN A 639 29.22 -6.26 -5.36
C GLN A 639 28.90 -5.79 -6.79
N LEU A 640 28.96 -4.48 -7.03
CA LEU A 640 28.74 -3.86 -8.34
C LEU A 640 30.00 -3.90 -9.24
N GLY A 641 31.15 -4.32 -8.70
CA GLY A 641 32.39 -4.42 -9.45
C GLY A 641 33.18 -3.11 -9.57
N PHE A 642 32.79 -2.06 -8.83
CA PHE A 642 33.49 -0.78 -8.85
C PHE A 642 34.70 -0.71 -7.93
N TRP A 643 34.79 -1.62 -6.94
CA TRP A 643 35.84 -1.63 -5.97
C TRP A 643 36.17 -3.05 -5.51
N GLU A 644 37.40 -3.30 -5.08
CA GLU A 644 37.79 -4.56 -4.46
C GLU A 644 37.79 -4.40 -2.93
N MET A 645 37.09 -5.29 -2.23
CA MET A 645 36.96 -5.28 -0.77
C MET A 645 38.32 -5.27 -0.08
N GLY A 646 38.49 -4.41 0.92
CA GLY A 646 39.71 -4.29 1.70
C GLY A 646 40.83 -3.49 1.05
N THR A 647 40.62 -2.97 -0.17
CA THR A 647 41.59 -2.12 -0.88
C THR A 647 41.28 -0.64 -0.69
N TYR A 648 42.27 0.21 -0.78
CA TYR A 648 42.15 1.66 -0.73
C TYR A 648 43.32 2.33 -1.46
N VAL A 649 43.17 3.59 -1.86
CA VAL A 649 44.24 4.38 -2.44
C VAL A 649 45.20 4.76 -1.30
N ASN A 650 46.38 4.13 -1.28
CA ASN A 650 47.42 4.37 -0.28
C ASN A 650 48.32 5.52 -0.73
N ALA A 651 47.79 6.71 -0.79
CA ALA A 651 48.47 7.94 -1.17
C ALA A 651 47.77 9.14 -0.52
N LEU A 652 48.42 10.33 -0.57
CA LEU A 652 47.79 11.58 -0.18
C LEU A 652 47.11 12.27 -1.38
N PRO A 653 46.06 13.04 -1.16
CA PRO A 653 45.41 13.80 -2.23
C PRO A 653 46.36 14.86 -2.83
N PRO A 654 46.16 15.32 -4.07
CA PRO A 654 45.05 15.00 -4.94
C PRO A 654 45.12 13.62 -5.60
N PHE A 655 43.97 12.93 -5.72
CA PHE A 655 43.90 11.66 -6.41
C PHE A 655 43.54 11.86 -7.86
N ASN A 656 44.27 11.21 -8.77
CA ASN A 656 44.05 11.22 -10.20
C ASN A 656 43.76 9.82 -10.69
N TYR A 657 42.68 9.64 -11.44
CA TYR A 657 42.41 8.40 -12.14
C TYR A 657 43.37 8.23 -13.34
N ILE A 658 44.00 7.05 -13.39
CA ILE A 658 44.99 6.72 -14.43
C ILE A 658 44.59 5.50 -15.28
N GLY A 659 43.43 4.90 -15.04
CA GLY A 659 42.85 3.83 -15.85
C GLY A 659 42.15 4.36 -17.10
N ASP A 660 41.82 3.45 -18.02
CA ASP A 660 41.01 3.75 -19.20
C ASP A 660 39.52 3.54 -18.91
N SER A 661 39.15 2.34 -18.43
CA SER A 661 37.78 1.95 -18.12
C SER A 661 37.66 1.11 -16.85
N GLU A 662 38.77 0.75 -16.25
CA GLU A 662 38.85 -0.15 -15.10
C GLU A 662 38.42 0.56 -13.81
N TYR A 663 38.09 -0.24 -12.78
CA TYR A 663 37.72 0.23 -11.47
C TYR A 663 38.69 -0.32 -10.39
N GLY A 664 38.72 0.36 -9.25
CA GLY A 664 39.48 -0.09 -8.08
C GLY A 664 40.68 0.79 -7.75
N ALA A 665 41.27 0.55 -6.57
CA ALA A 665 42.36 1.36 -6.00
C ALA A 665 43.60 1.44 -6.88
N ALA A 666 43.91 0.39 -7.63
CA ALA A 666 45.08 0.31 -8.51
C ALA A 666 45.11 1.33 -9.66
N PHE A 667 43.93 1.86 -9.99
CA PHE A 667 43.78 2.83 -11.09
C PHE A 667 43.72 4.28 -10.61
N TRP A 668 44.09 4.51 -9.36
CA TRP A 668 44.18 5.84 -8.78
C TRP A 668 45.60 6.10 -8.27
N THR A 669 46.09 7.30 -8.50
CA THR A 669 47.40 7.76 -7.98
C THR A 669 47.22 9.05 -7.20
N GLY A 670 48.11 9.29 -6.28
CA GLY A 670 48.18 10.50 -5.45
C GLY A 670 49.62 10.88 -5.08
N THR A 671 49.78 11.72 -4.10
CA THR A 671 51.08 12.06 -3.53
C THR A 671 51.47 10.94 -2.55
N ASP A 672 52.71 10.47 -2.62
CA ASP A 672 53.21 9.46 -1.69
C ASP A 672 53.03 9.92 -0.24
N ILE A 673 52.55 9.04 0.58
CA ILE A 673 52.41 9.28 2.02
C ILE A 673 53.76 8.95 2.67
N PRO A 674 54.42 9.93 3.33
CA PRO A 674 55.62 9.61 4.05
C PRO A 674 55.40 8.51 5.08
N CYS A 675 56.25 7.51 5.07
CA CYS A 675 56.19 6.45 6.06
C CYS A 675 56.42 6.99 7.48
N ASN A 676 55.60 6.64 8.42
CA ASN A 676 55.73 7.03 9.82
C ASN A 676 55.05 6.00 10.73
N ILE A 677 55.84 5.40 11.65
CA ILE A 677 55.28 4.64 12.77
C ILE A 677 55.17 5.63 13.94
N SER A 678 53.95 5.97 14.29
CA SER A 678 53.63 7.03 15.27
C SER A 678 53.53 6.53 16.70
N ASP A 679 53.20 5.25 16.91
CA ASP A 679 53.06 4.66 18.25
C ASP A 679 53.20 3.14 18.22
N VAL A 680 53.82 2.61 19.29
CA VAL A 680 53.85 1.20 19.61
C VAL A 680 53.50 1.06 21.09
N SER A 681 52.40 0.39 21.39
CA SER A 681 51.90 0.28 22.77
C SER A 681 51.65 -1.18 23.13
N VAL A 682 52.15 -1.62 24.28
CA VAL A 682 51.90 -2.96 24.82
C VAL A 682 50.53 -2.98 25.49
N LEU A 683 49.70 -3.96 25.12
CA LEU A 683 48.38 -4.17 25.68
C LEU A 683 48.35 -5.14 26.85
N SER A 684 49.04 -6.28 26.68
CA SER A 684 49.08 -7.35 27.68
C SER A 684 50.28 -8.25 27.47
N TYR A 685 50.64 -9.02 28.49
CA TYR A 685 51.57 -10.13 28.35
C TYR A 685 51.14 -11.28 29.26
N THR A 686 51.46 -12.51 28.88
CA THR A 686 51.12 -13.70 29.66
C THR A 686 52.14 -13.99 30.73
N ALA A 687 51.81 -14.84 31.71
CA ALA A 687 52.82 -15.49 32.57
C ALA A 687 53.72 -16.37 31.70
N CYS A 688 54.90 -16.75 32.29
CA CYS A 688 55.83 -17.67 31.63
C CYS A 688 55.19 -19.05 31.44
N ASP A 689 55.25 -19.62 30.22
CA ASP A 689 54.92 -21.01 29.95
C ASP A 689 56.06 -21.90 30.32
N PRO A 690 55.92 -22.82 31.31
CA PRO A 690 57.01 -23.69 31.80
C PRO A 690 57.55 -24.65 30.75
N ILE A 691 56.72 -25.01 29.72
CA ILE A 691 57.17 -25.96 28.70
C ILE A 691 58.17 -25.33 27.74
N SER A 692 57.82 -24.12 27.29
CA SER A 692 58.56 -23.37 26.28
C SER A 692 59.57 -22.38 26.89
N ASN A 693 59.49 -22.14 28.19
CA ASN A 693 60.23 -21.11 28.91
C ASN A 693 60.11 -19.73 28.22
N SER A 694 58.89 -19.43 27.79
CA SER A 694 58.62 -18.22 27.04
C SER A 694 57.26 -17.59 27.48
N TYR A 695 57.03 -16.39 27.09
CA TYR A 695 55.77 -15.69 27.32
C TYR A 695 55.32 -14.94 26.04
N SER A 696 54.05 -14.68 25.93
CA SER A 696 53.50 -13.93 24.81
C SER A 696 53.25 -12.47 25.20
N VAL A 697 53.49 -11.56 24.28
CA VAL A 697 53.25 -10.13 24.44
C VAL A 697 52.31 -9.66 23.32
N ASP A 698 51.20 -9.05 23.71
CA ASP A 698 50.27 -8.39 22.79
C ASP A 698 50.58 -6.89 22.75
N PHE A 699 50.69 -6.35 21.55
CA PHE A 699 51.00 -4.94 21.34
C PHE A 699 50.33 -4.41 20.09
N THR A 700 50.13 -3.11 20.02
CA THR A 700 49.62 -2.41 18.86
C THR A 700 50.71 -1.57 18.20
N VAL A 701 50.56 -1.42 16.87
CA VAL A 701 51.43 -0.54 16.07
C VAL A 701 50.55 0.42 15.27
N THR A 702 50.69 1.70 15.52
CA THR A 702 49.99 2.76 14.80
C THR A 702 50.94 3.40 13.78
N TYR A 703 50.55 3.39 12.54
CA TYR A 703 51.39 3.85 11.45
C TYR A 703 50.60 4.52 10.32
N THR A 704 51.29 5.27 9.45
CA THR A 704 50.83 5.81 8.19
C THR A 704 51.87 5.59 7.10
N GLY A 705 51.45 5.54 5.82
CA GLY A 705 52.35 5.45 4.70
C GLY A 705 53.20 4.17 4.66
N ALA A 706 52.63 3.03 5.07
CA ALA A 706 53.33 1.74 4.97
C ALA A 706 53.73 1.45 3.51
N PRO A 707 54.97 1.02 3.24
CA PRO A 707 55.38 0.69 1.89
C PRO A 707 54.52 -0.44 1.28
N ALA A 708 54.26 -0.39 0.00
CA ALA A 708 53.46 -1.42 -0.66
C ALA A 708 54.13 -2.80 -0.54
N SER A 709 53.36 -3.83 -0.16
CA SER A 709 53.82 -5.21 0.04
C SER A 709 54.83 -5.40 1.17
N SER A 710 54.88 -4.49 2.12
CA SER A 710 55.76 -4.65 3.33
C SER A 710 55.14 -5.58 4.35
N GLY A 711 56.01 -6.34 5.05
CA GLY A 711 55.74 -6.93 6.35
C GLY A 711 56.18 -5.98 7.49
N LEU A 712 55.84 -6.33 8.72
CA LEU A 712 56.31 -5.66 9.90
C LEU A 712 57.51 -6.44 10.49
N LEU A 713 58.64 -5.79 10.70
CA LEU A 713 59.77 -6.35 11.43
C LEU A 713 59.65 -5.94 12.88
N VAL A 714 59.54 -6.90 13.78
CA VAL A 714 59.56 -6.67 15.23
C VAL A 714 60.72 -7.42 15.81
N ASN A 715 61.71 -6.70 16.37
CA ASN A 715 62.93 -7.26 16.83
C ASN A 715 63.61 -8.18 15.79
N ASN A 716 63.65 -7.77 14.54
CA ASN A 716 64.15 -8.51 13.35
C ASN A 716 63.34 -9.77 12.98
N SER A 717 62.17 -10.01 13.58
CA SER A 717 61.26 -11.08 13.20
C SER A 717 60.19 -10.52 12.32
N SER A 718 59.98 -11.12 11.15
CA SER A 718 58.93 -10.68 10.21
C SER A 718 57.55 -11.18 10.66
N ILE A 719 56.62 -10.27 10.73
CA ILE A 719 55.19 -10.51 11.05
C ILE A 719 54.33 -9.95 9.91
N THR A 720 53.22 -10.59 9.58
CA THR A 720 52.30 -10.11 8.60
C THR A 720 51.75 -8.73 9.00
N LEU A 721 51.79 -7.77 8.09
CA LEU A 721 51.28 -6.45 8.33
C LEU A 721 49.75 -6.47 8.38
N GLU A 722 49.17 -6.02 9.46
CA GLU A 722 47.75 -5.81 9.66
C GLU A 722 47.42 -4.30 9.56
N ALA A 723 46.17 -3.93 9.62
CA ALA A 723 45.78 -2.52 9.63
C ALA A 723 46.39 -1.73 10.78
N SER A 724 46.68 -0.45 10.56
CA SER A 724 47.21 0.44 11.61
C SER A 724 46.33 0.41 12.87
N GLY A 725 46.96 0.18 14.04
CA GLY A 725 46.26 0.01 15.31
C GLY A 725 45.76 -1.41 15.61
N SER A 726 46.01 -2.38 14.74
CA SER A 726 45.73 -3.80 15.01
C SER A 726 46.64 -4.36 16.08
N THR A 727 46.17 -5.42 16.75
CA THR A 727 46.95 -6.11 17.80
C THR A 727 47.81 -7.19 17.19
N TYR A 728 49.05 -7.17 17.54
CA TYR A 728 50.05 -8.19 17.20
C TYR A 728 50.41 -8.98 18.45
N THR A 729 50.72 -10.26 18.30
CA THR A 729 51.18 -11.14 19.37
C THR A 729 52.54 -11.69 19.00
N MET A 730 53.52 -11.53 19.87
CA MET A 730 54.84 -12.16 19.74
C MET A 730 55.19 -13.01 20.98
N THR A 731 55.88 -14.10 20.73
CA THR A 731 56.34 -14.96 21.81
C THR A 731 57.84 -14.70 22.01
N VAL A 732 58.27 -14.45 23.27
CA VAL A 732 59.68 -14.13 23.65
C VAL A 732 60.11 -14.99 24.80
N PRO A 733 61.41 -15.33 24.88
CA PRO A 733 61.92 -16.10 26.01
C PRO A 733 61.78 -15.35 27.35
N ALA A 734 61.43 -16.07 28.39
CA ALA A 734 61.37 -15.55 29.74
C ALA A 734 62.82 -15.40 30.29
N THR A 735 63.30 -14.19 30.48
CA THR A 735 64.69 -13.89 30.89
C THR A 735 64.73 -13.06 32.15
N GLY A 736 63.58 -12.58 32.67
CA GLY A 736 63.63 -11.66 33.81
C GLY A 736 64.23 -10.29 33.49
N ALA A 737 64.32 -9.93 32.25
CA ALA A 737 64.85 -8.67 31.75
C ALA A 737 63.86 -7.82 31.03
N TRP A 738 64.12 -6.53 30.82
CA TRP A 738 63.32 -5.65 30.03
C TRP A 738 63.32 -6.07 28.55
N LEU A 739 62.15 -6.28 27.99
CA LEU A 739 61.96 -6.40 26.57
C LEU A 739 61.87 -5.01 25.94
N ASN A 740 62.57 -4.81 24.86
CA ASN A 740 62.41 -3.65 23.98
C ASN A 740 61.73 -4.11 22.72
N LEU A 741 60.91 -3.25 22.13
CA LEU A 741 60.30 -3.47 20.83
C LEU A 741 60.89 -2.51 19.80
N ASP A 742 61.64 -3.08 18.87
CA ASP A 742 62.18 -2.36 17.70
C ASP A 742 61.35 -2.76 16.51
N VAL A 743 60.55 -1.82 16.05
CA VAL A 743 59.52 -2.05 15.02
C VAL A 743 59.87 -1.25 13.78
N ALA A 744 59.95 -1.92 12.63
CA ALA A 744 60.21 -1.29 11.34
C ALA A 744 59.43 -1.98 10.23
N PHE A 745 59.32 -1.37 9.05
CA PHE A 745 58.82 -2.05 7.86
C PHE A 745 59.96 -2.76 7.13
N ASP A 746 59.75 -3.99 6.67
CA ASP A 746 60.75 -4.74 5.91
C ASP A 746 61.06 -4.11 4.53
N GLY A 747 60.07 -3.41 3.91
CA GLY A 747 60.26 -2.68 2.68
C GLY A 747 60.92 -1.31 2.83
N ASP A 748 60.97 -0.74 4.05
CA ASP A 748 61.66 0.51 4.38
C ASP A 748 62.12 0.49 5.84
N PRO A 749 63.27 -0.12 6.12
CA PRO A 749 63.81 -0.19 7.50
C PRO A 749 64.15 1.16 8.14
N THR A 750 64.16 2.24 7.35
CA THR A 750 64.39 3.60 7.88
C THR A 750 63.11 4.15 8.55
N CYS A 751 61.98 3.59 8.23
CA CYS A 751 60.72 3.84 8.89
C CYS A 751 60.55 2.91 10.09
N ASN A 752 61.07 3.33 11.22
CA ASN A 752 61.13 2.53 12.44
C ASN A 752 60.67 3.29 13.68
N PHE A 753 60.34 2.53 14.69
CA PHE A 753 60.00 3.04 16.03
C PHE A 753 60.60 2.12 17.09
N PHE A 754 61.29 2.70 18.06
CA PHE A 754 61.90 1.97 19.15
C PHE A 754 61.19 2.27 20.48
N LEU A 755 60.53 1.25 21.05
CA LEU A 755 59.97 1.31 22.39
C LEU A 755 60.86 0.62 23.36
N GLY A 756 61.67 1.40 24.14
CA GLY A 756 62.50 0.90 25.16
C GLY A 756 61.76 0.53 26.44
N ASN A 757 62.17 -0.53 27.11
CA ASN A 757 61.57 -1.01 28.35
C ASN A 757 60.05 -1.26 28.21
N ALA A 758 59.62 -1.89 27.12
CA ALA A 758 58.26 -2.14 26.80
C ALA A 758 57.54 -3.03 27.82
N VAL A 759 58.20 -4.11 28.24
CA VAL A 759 57.70 -5.07 29.24
C VAL A 759 58.89 -5.56 30.09
N PHE A 760 58.75 -5.65 31.41
CA PHE A 760 59.61 -6.43 32.23
C PHE A 760 59.18 -7.88 32.18
N GLY A 761 59.93 -8.71 31.46
CA GLY A 761 59.59 -10.10 31.22
C GLY A 761 59.61 -10.93 32.51
N PRO A 762 58.77 -11.97 32.57
CA PRO A 762 58.82 -12.91 33.72
C PRO A 762 60.19 -13.59 33.84
N GLN A 763 60.47 -14.02 35.02
CA GLN A 763 61.72 -14.87 35.30
C GLN A 763 61.55 -16.16 34.45
N PRO A 764 62.68 -16.74 34.07
CA PRO A 764 62.73 -18.09 33.48
C PRO A 764 61.94 -19.08 34.32
N CYS A 765 61.01 -19.77 33.67
CA CYS A 765 60.12 -20.73 34.32
C CYS A 765 60.18 -22.12 33.68
N GLY A 766 61.29 -22.45 32.99
CA GLY A 766 61.44 -23.79 32.46
C GLY A 766 61.12 -24.81 33.52
N LEU A 767 60.65 -25.99 33.17
CA LEU A 767 60.17 -27.04 34.07
C LEU A 767 60.89 -27.00 35.40
N GLN A 768 60.43 -26.21 36.36
CA GLN A 768 60.91 -26.18 37.72
C GLN A 768 60.17 -27.29 38.42
N CYS A 769 60.92 -28.19 39.01
CA CYS A 769 60.35 -28.94 40.08
C CYS A 769 60.05 -27.98 41.23
N PRO A 770 58.73 -27.78 41.55
CA PRO A 770 58.37 -26.90 42.65
C PRO A 770 59.02 -27.30 43.94
N THR A 771 59.57 -28.50 43.96
CA THR A 771 60.18 -29.18 45.07
C THR A 771 61.74 -29.14 45.06
N ASP A 772 62.35 -28.62 43.96
CA ASP A 772 63.78 -28.31 43.88
C ASP A 772 64.04 -26.86 44.30
N LEU A 773 64.05 -26.61 45.56
CA LEU A 773 64.08 -25.26 46.13
C LEU A 773 65.43 -24.57 46.04
N ASN A 774 66.46 -25.31 45.82
CA ASN A 774 67.80 -24.77 45.70
C ASN A 774 68.29 -24.71 44.25
N SER A 775 67.46 -25.20 43.31
CA SER A 775 67.73 -25.20 41.87
C SER A 775 68.98 -25.96 41.46
N ASP A 776 69.30 -27.07 42.15
CA ASP A 776 70.37 -27.88 41.79
C ASP A 776 70.14 -29.04 40.83
N GLY A 777 68.86 -29.13 40.40
CA GLY A 777 68.32 -30.08 39.40
C GLY A 777 67.80 -31.37 40.01
N SER A 778 67.60 -31.44 41.32
CA SER A 778 67.02 -32.64 41.95
C SER A 778 66.42 -32.32 43.32
N THR A 779 65.31 -32.97 43.66
CA THR A 779 64.64 -32.82 44.95
C THR A 779 65.35 -33.70 45.95
N THR A 780 66.14 -33.12 46.86
CA THR A 780 67.05 -33.81 47.78
C THR A 780 66.90 -33.41 49.27
N VAL A 781 67.69 -33.85 50.11
CA VAL A 781 67.72 -33.44 51.52
C VAL A 781 68.00 -31.93 51.65
N ALA A 782 68.71 -31.33 50.68
CA ALA A 782 69.01 -29.90 50.70
C ALA A 782 67.68 -29.07 50.56
N ASP A 783 66.72 -29.53 49.76
CA ASP A 783 65.45 -28.88 49.59
C ASP A 783 64.51 -29.03 50.78
N VAL A 784 64.57 -30.22 51.40
CA VAL A 784 63.85 -30.41 52.66
C VAL A 784 64.47 -29.49 53.78
N LEU A 785 65.76 -29.26 53.79
CA LEU A 785 66.40 -28.30 54.72
C LEU A 785 66.06 -26.85 54.36
N ALA A 786 65.88 -26.54 53.08
CA ALA A 786 65.49 -25.22 52.62
C ALA A 786 64.02 -24.84 53.05
N ILE A 787 63.06 -25.71 52.83
CA ILE A 787 61.71 -25.45 53.27
C ILE A 787 61.61 -25.42 54.81
N LEU A 788 62.31 -26.27 55.52
CA LEU A 788 62.32 -26.25 56.98
C LEU A 788 62.92 -24.93 57.54
N SER A 789 63.70 -24.20 56.77
CA SER A 789 64.23 -22.89 57.17
C SER A 789 63.16 -21.79 57.16
N GLU A 790 62.07 -22.01 56.42
CA GLU A 790 60.94 -21.07 56.35
C GLU A 790 59.69 -21.65 56.98
N PHE A 791 59.71 -22.78 57.57
CA PHE A 791 58.55 -23.46 58.14
C PHE A 791 57.81 -22.57 59.13
N GLY A 792 56.50 -22.37 58.86
CA GLY A 792 55.62 -21.44 59.59
C GLY A 792 55.63 -20.02 59.05
N CYS A 793 56.17 -19.76 57.88
CA CYS A 793 56.04 -18.51 57.15
C CYS A 793 54.60 -18.28 56.73
N ILE A 794 54.09 -17.07 56.89
CA ILE A 794 52.74 -16.66 56.53
C ILE A 794 52.87 -15.35 55.70
N LEU A 795 52.56 -15.37 54.40
CA LEU A 795 52.64 -14.28 53.45
C LEU A 795 54.07 -13.96 52.93
N ASN A 796 54.21 -13.98 51.61
CA ASN A 796 55.44 -13.77 50.85
C ASN A 796 56.56 -14.80 51.21
N CYS A 797 56.19 -16.03 51.40
CA CYS A 797 57.12 -17.14 51.66
C CYS A 797 57.84 -17.47 50.35
N GLN A 798 59.15 -17.69 50.46
CA GLN A 798 59.92 -18.04 49.29
C GLN A 798 59.79 -19.49 48.89
N TYR A 799 59.39 -20.38 49.83
CA TYR A 799 59.36 -21.84 49.65
C TYR A 799 57.91 -22.40 49.85
N ASP A 800 56.84 -21.64 49.42
CA ASP A 800 55.47 -22.08 49.34
C ASP A 800 55.33 -22.99 48.12
N VAL A 801 55.29 -24.29 48.35
CA VAL A 801 55.27 -25.30 47.25
C VAL A 801 53.94 -25.61 46.71
N ASP A 802 52.90 -25.58 47.56
CA ASP A 802 51.51 -25.88 47.15
C ASP A 802 50.75 -24.60 46.72
N GLY A 803 51.35 -23.42 46.90
CA GLY A 803 50.80 -22.14 46.48
C GLY A 803 49.65 -21.58 47.34
N ASP A 804 49.60 -22.04 48.60
CA ASP A 804 48.53 -21.63 49.54
C ASP A 804 48.93 -20.34 50.35
N THR A 805 50.02 -19.74 50.04
CA THR A 805 50.58 -18.52 50.63
C THR A 805 51.30 -18.74 51.99
N ASN A 806 51.34 -19.99 52.47
CA ASN A 806 51.94 -20.30 53.75
C ASN A 806 52.93 -21.48 53.59
N VAL A 807 54.03 -21.53 54.37
CA VAL A 807 54.86 -22.70 54.39
C VAL A 807 54.48 -23.57 55.59
N THR A 808 53.85 -24.69 55.33
CA THR A 808 53.23 -25.55 56.32
C THR A 808 53.73 -27.02 56.22
N VAL A 809 53.09 -27.93 56.92
CA VAL A 809 53.32 -29.38 56.79
C VAL A 809 52.99 -29.88 55.39
N SER A 810 52.02 -29.26 54.72
CA SER A 810 51.61 -29.63 53.35
C SER A 810 52.80 -29.51 52.39
N ASP A 811 53.42 -28.39 52.37
CA ASP A 811 54.59 -28.08 51.50
C ASP A 811 55.77 -29.04 51.76
N VAL A 812 56.02 -29.35 53.03
CA VAL A 812 57.08 -30.33 53.38
C VAL A 812 56.73 -31.72 52.89
N LEU A 813 55.45 -32.10 52.94
CA LEU A 813 54.97 -33.39 52.42
C LEU A 813 55.07 -33.43 50.88
N ASP A 814 54.87 -32.35 50.21
CA ASP A 814 54.97 -32.26 48.72
C ASP A 814 56.47 -32.43 48.31
N ILE A 815 57.36 -31.84 49.02
CA ILE A 815 58.86 -32.11 48.84
C ILE A 815 59.23 -33.57 49.16
N LEU A 816 58.69 -34.13 50.23
CA LEU A 816 58.98 -35.53 50.58
C LEU A 816 58.31 -36.50 49.56
N ALA A 817 57.18 -36.15 48.98
CA ALA A 817 56.55 -36.95 47.94
C ALA A 817 57.33 -36.95 46.61
N ALA A 818 58.07 -35.87 46.31
CA ALA A 818 58.93 -35.73 45.15
C ALA A 818 60.40 -36.08 45.45
N PHE A 819 60.73 -36.59 46.66
CA PHE A 819 62.09 -36.81 47.10
C PHE A 819 62.81 -37.85 46.23
N GLY A 820 63.89 -37.38 45.61
CA GLY A 820 64.69 -38.16 44.67
C GLY A 820 64.37 -37.95 43.22
N ASP A 821 63.32 -37.10 42.92
CA ASP A 821 63.00 -36.72 41.53
C ASP A 821 64.17 -35.86 41.00
N ILE A 822 64.51 -36.12 39.74
CA ILE A 822 65.49 -35.35 39.00
C ILE A 822 64.73 -34.30 38.18
N CYS A 823 64.98 -33.06 38.41
CA CYS A 823 64.47 -31.92 37.69
C CYS A 823 65.26 -31.70 36.41
N LEU A 824 64.75 -32.05 35.28
CA LEU A 824 65.40 -31.86 33.98
C LEU A 824 65.03 -30.53 33.35
#